data_1c8ba1095d3e6fca14a3d4bbad566ebb
#
_entry.id   1c8ba1095d3e6fca14a3d4bbad566ebb
#
_cell.length_a   1.000
_cell.length_b   1.000
_cell.length_c   1.000
_cell.angle_alpha   90.00
_cell.angle_beta   90.00
_cell.angle_gamma   90.00
#
_symmetry.space_group_name_H-M   'P 1'
#
loop_
_entity.id
_entity.type
_entity.pdbx_description
1 polymer ?
#
loop_
_entity_poly.entity_id
_entity_poly.type
_entity_poly.pdbx_seq_one_letter_code
_entity_poly.pdbx_strand_id
1 'polypeptide(L)'
;MKSKLIKPIFIMGYLLCVNVLYGFCTEVKNPVVIGNARFTFITPGLVRMEYALDGKFVNEPTLFAIKRDTSFRDFRIEKTTANHYTLSTSSMRIDYLDNGFPFGQTNLSVHFRNQDQEKTWKIYMDTEEGNLGGAIETLDNVSGPVKLQQGLLSRNGWYAIFDTNKEILKDGWITTRDPRHIQDIYLFTYGQDYKSALKSLQAISGPVPMPRKYVHGSWYCRWWNYTADDYRQLVREYREHDFPLDIMVFDMGWHTQKEAHTGTGHAGMYGWTGYSWNRKLIPDPRGLIAGLNQDGIQVVLNEHPHDGIRDHEDCYPAFMKATNQDTAGRKNILFDAGNQQYMTNFLKYAHQESDSMGIAFWWLDWQQDYIYPVVRGTQMKHLPWLNYLYFNYSCRNGLRGAGFSRWAGWGDPRHPIQFSGDAVGNWEVLRFEIELTATSGNAGCFFWAHDLGGFYGGKDPDLYTRWTQFGLLNSSLRIHSVLDKDLDRRPWLWGEKYEKAMRTIYHMRSQFMPYIYSSVRQCHTEMLPLNRCMYIDYSNSKEAYHYPCQFMFGDLLLGAPISSPGNAEGIAEQKIWLPEGNCWYDLFTGQRYEGDQTITEKYELERFPLFIKGGYPIPMQPYTDRMTSTPLTKLIIRCYPGDEGCCNSYSLYEDDGITTDYEQGQYAETRLEYSLKNGRTEITIHPTQGVYKGQVKKRSYQIELPHTKPGLIVKVNGKKVKAAPATSFEGHILEIKNKNIQDKITITY
;
A
#
# COMPACT_ATOMS: atom_id res chain seq x y z
N MET A 1 -67.82 -41.95 42.31
CA MET A 1 -67.72 -42.46 43.70
C MET A 1 -66.48 -41.89 44.35
N LYS A 2 -66.70 -41.24 45.53
CA LYS A 2 -65.77 -40.90 46.62
C LYS A 2 -64.50 -40.04 46.20
N SER A 3 -64.48 -38.69 46.31
CA SER A 3 -64.35 -37.85 47.53
C SER A 3 -63.16 -38.23 48.43
N LYS A 4 -62.15 -37.39 48.50
CA LYS A 4 -61.54 -36.97 49.78
C LYS A 4 -60.89 -35.60 49.63
N LEU A 5 -61.44 -34.64 50.39
CA LEU A 5 -60.84 -33.32 50.77
C LEU A 5 -59.60 -33.52 51.63
N ILE A 6 -58.58 -32.68 51.45
CA ILE A 6 -57.63 -32.30 52.52
C ILE A 6 -57.45 -30.78 52.45
N LYS A 7 -57.55 -30.19 53.63
CA LYS A 7 -57.56 -28.76 53.93
C LYS A 7 -56.19 -28.06 53.75
N PRO A 8 -56.15 -26.74 53.57
CA PRO A 8 -54.91 -26.03 53.42
C PRO A 8 -54.26 -25.65 54.76
N ILE A 9 -52.96 -25.76 54.84
CA ILE A 9 -52.11 -25.19 55.91
C ILE A 9 -51.60 -23.83 55.43
N PHE A 10 -51.98 -22.78 56.19
CA PHE A 10 -51.41 -21.43 56.06
C PHE A 10 -49.97 -21.41 56.56
N ILE A 11 -49.04 -21.07 55.70
CA ILE A 11 -47.69 -20.60 56.09
C ILE A 11 -47.59 -19.15 55.64
N MET A 12 -47.47 -18.28 56.64
CA MET A 12 -47.26 -16.84 56.51
C MET A 12 -45.76 -16.65 56.21
N GLY A 13 -45.43 -16.44 54.93
CA GLY A 13 -44.06 -16.10 54.47
C GLY A 13 -43.94 -14.62 54.28
N TYR A 14 -42.96 -14.03 54.94
CA TYR A 14 -42.57 -12.62 54.78
C TYR A 14 -42.20 -12.30 53.31
N LEU A 15 -42.96 -11.39 52.68
CA LEU A 15 -42.57 -10.76 51.44
C LEU A 15 -41.47 -9.73 51.73
N LEU A 16 -40.22 -10.08 51.48
CA LEU A 16 -39.15 -9.09 51.25
C LEU A 16 -39.37 -8.48 49.87
N CYS A 17 -39.85 -7.24 49.82
CA CYS A 17 -39.82 -6.42 48.61
C CYS A 17 -38.36 -6.12 48.25
N VAL A 18 -37.79 -6.88 47.36
CA VAL A 18 -36.60 -6.46 46.63
C VAL A 18 -37.05 -5.49 45.55
N ASN A 19 -36.89 -4.22 45.79
CA ASN A 19 -36.97 -3.18 44.74
C ASN A 19 -35.79 -3.43 43.76
N VAL A 20 -36.02 -4.20 42.69
CA VAL A 20 -35.20 -4.20 41.52
C VAL A 20 -35.44 -2.87 40.80
N LEU A 21 -34.57 -1.92 41.05
CA LEU A 21 -34.44 -0.74 40.20
C LEU A 21 -34.11 -1.21 38.78
N TYR A 22 -35.11 -1.40 37.95
CA TYR A 22 -34.93 -1.39 36.51
C TYR A 22 -34.42 0.02 36.13
N GLY A 23 -33.14 0.22 36.13
CA GLY A 23 -32.54 1.35 35.46
C GLY A 23 -32.95 1.23 33.98
N PHE A 24 -33.77 2.15 33.51
CA PHE A 24 -33.99 2.37 32.09
C PHE A 24 -32.60 2.60 31.49
N CYS A 25 -32.07 1.59 30.83
CA CYS A 25 -30.90 1.74 29.97
C CYS A 25 -31.39 2.61 28.79
N THR A 26 -31.31 3.92 28.93
CA THR A 26 -31.48 4.81 27.79
C THR A 26 -30.39 4.47 26.81
N GLU A 27 -30.77 4.06 25.62
CA GLU A 27 -29.83 3.76 24.54
C GLU A 27 -28.86 4.95 24.40
N VAL A 28 -27.59 4.72 24.71
CA VAL A 28 -26.60 5.80 24.70
C VAL A 28 -26.36 6.18 23.25
N LYS A 29 -26.78 7.38 22.87
CA LYS A 29 -26.60 7.88 21.50
C LYS A 29 -25.11 8.14 21.24
N ASN A 30 -24.61 7.63 20.12
CA ASN A 30 -23.32 7.99 19.59
C ASN A 30 -23.56 8.71 18.24
N PRO A 31 -23.14 9.97 18.07
CA PRO A 31 -22.27 10.76 18.95
C PRO A 31 -22.95 11.31 20.22
N VAL A 32 -22.11 11.62 21.22
CA VAL A 32 -22.49 12.29 22.47
C VAL A 32 -22.23 13.77 22.32
N VAL A 33 -23.22 14.60 22.63
CA VAL A 33 -23.09 16.06 22.62
C VAL A 33 -23.22 16.59 24.04
N ILE A 34 -22.25 17.40 24.48
CA ILE A 34 -22.18 18.06 25.79
C ILE A 34 -21.85 19.52 25.55
N GLY A 35 -22.82 20.39 25.70
CA GLY A 35 -22.67 21.81 25.35
C GLY A 35 -22.26 21.99 23.89
N ASN A 36 -21.14 22.65 23.65
CA ASN A 36 -20.56 22.90 22.34
C ASN A 36 -19.52 21.81 21.93
N ALA A 37 -19.38 20.76 22.73
CA ALA A 37 -18.48 19.62 22.43
C ALA A 37 -19.26 18.43 21.91
N ARG A 38 -18.65 17.66 20.99
CA ARG A 38 -19.16 16.39 20.50
C ARG A 38 -18.09 15.31 20.56
N PHE A 39 -18.46 14.13 21.05
CA PHE A 39 -17.61 12.96 21.16
C PHE A 39 -18.22 11.83 20.35
N THR A 40 -17.48 11.34 19.34
CA THR A 40 -17.90 10.22 18.50
C THR A 40 -16.94 9.06 18.70
N PHE A 41 -17.37 7.99 19.37
CA PHE A 41 -16.59 6.78 19.56
C PHE A 41 -16.69 5.92 18.30
N ILE A 42 -15.54 5.58 17.69
CA ILE A 42 -15.47 4.85 16.44
C ILE A 42 -15.06 3.40 16.68
N THR A 43 -14.07 3.20 17.56
CA THR A 43 -13.65 1.89 18.10
C THR A 43 -13.35 2.05 19.60
N PRO A 44 -13.07 0.97 20.34
CA PRO A 44 -12.67 1.12 21.75
C PRO A 44 -11.47 2.05 21.97
N GLY A 45 -10.54 2.11 21.02
CA GLY A 45 -9.31 2.91 21.08
C GLY A 45 -9.31 4.15 20.17
N LEU A 46 -10.45 4.52 19.56
CA LEU A 46 -10.52 5.65 18.64
C LEU A 46 -11.74 6.51 18.90
N VAL A 47 -11.50 7.78 19.19
CA VAL A 47 -12.55 8.79 19.39
C VAL A 47 -12.30 10.02 18.53
N ARG A 48 -13.36 10.56 17.90
CA ARG A 48 -13.39 11.88 17.31
C ARG A 48 -13.93 12.87 18.35
N MET A 49 -13.24 13.96 18.56
CA MET A 49 -13.57 15.03 19.51
C MET A 49 -13.69 16.35 18.75
N GLU A 50 -14.81 17.02 18.87
CA GLU A 50 -15.13 18.22 18.11
C GLU A 50 -15.64 19.32 19.02
N TYR A 51 -15.29 20.57 18.69
CA TYR A 51 -15.85 21.74 19.35
C TYR A 51 -16.31 22.77 18.31
N ALA A 52 -17.58 23.20 18.41
CA ALA A 52 -18.19 24.19 17.54
C ALA A 52 -18.75 25.36 18.38
N LEU A 53 -18.37 26.60 18.05
CA LEU A 53 -18.76 27.80 18.84
C LEU A 53 -20.25 27.99 18.95
N ASP A 54 -21.02 27.52 17.99
CA ASP A 54 -22.49 27.61 17.96
C ASP A 54 -23.19 26.24 18.16
N GLY A 55 -22.47 25.22 18.55
CA GLY A 55 -22.98 23.86 18.73
C GLY A 55 -23.38 23.14 17.42
N LYS A 56 -23.04 23.71 16.25
CA LYS A 56 -23.33 23.09 14.95
C LYS A 56 -22.08 22.43 14.39
N PHE A 57 -22.14 21.15 14.25
CA PHE A 57 -21.00 20.32 13.82
C PHE A 57 -21.06 20.03 12.32
N VAL A 58 -19.92 20.12 11.67
CA VAL A 58 -19.74 19.78 10.25
C VAL A 58 -19.67 18.27 10.09
N ASN A 59 -20.55 17.69 9.29
CA ASN A 59 -20.64 16.24 9.07
C ASN A 59 -20.12 15.81 7.69
N GLU A 60 -19.89 16.74 6.80
CA GLU A 60 -19.33 16.49 5.48
C GLU A 60 -17.94 15.85 5.61
N PRO A 61 -17.57 14.90 4.71
CA PRO A 61 -16.26 14.28 4.71
C PRO A 61 -15.15 15.29 4.38
N THR A 62 -13.92 14.96 4.76
CA THR A 62 -12.69 15.59 4.27
C THR A 62 -11.94 14.62 3.38
N LEU A 63 -10.82 15.02 2.77
CA LEU A 63 -9.95 14.08 2.06
C LEU A 63 -9.40 13.01 2.98
N PHE A 64 -9.20 13.29 4.26
CA PHE A 64 -8.78 12.31 5.26
C PHE A 64 -9.93 11.43 5.74
N ALA A 65 -10.96 12.02 6.30
CA ALA A 65 -12.03 11.32 6.99
C ALA A 65 -13.31 11.28 6.12
N ILE A 66 -13.51 10.16 5.43
CA ILE A 66 -14.69 9.98 4.56
C ILE A 66 -15.87 9.34 5.28
N LYS A 67 -15.60 8.62 6.37
CA LYS A 67 -16.64 8.02 7.23
C LYS A 67 -16.80 8.84 8.50
N ARG A 68 -17.97 9.44 8.68
CA ARG A 68 -18.27 10.32 9.82
C ARG A 68 -19.19 9.69 10.85
N ASP A 69 -19.92 8.68 10.47
CA ASP A 69 -20.89 7.91 11.29
C ASP A 69 -20.24 6.63 11.80
N THR A 70 -20.81 6.12 12.87
CA THR A 70 -20.34 4.94 13.55
C THR A 70 -21.49 4.10 14.09
N SER A 71 -21.31 2.78 14.06
CA SER A 71 -22.19 1.82 14.72
C SER A 71 -21.73 1.44 16.14
N PHE A 72 -20.59 1.96 16.59
CA PHE A 72 -20.04 1.63 17.90
C PHE A 72 -20.95 2.13 19.04
N ARG A 73 -21.25 1.27 20.04
CA ARG A 73 -22.16 1.57 21.15
C ARG A 73 -21.64 1.11 22.51
N ASP A 74 -20.50 0.43 22.56
CA ASP A 74 -19.92 -0.12 23.80
C ASP A 74 -19.09 0.94 24.53
N PHE A 75 -19.77 1.94 25.09
CA PHE A 75 -19.19 2.97 25.94
C PHE A 75 -20.16 3.45 27.00
N ARG A 76 -19.66 4.11 28.02
CA ARG A 76 -20.41 4.62 29.15
C ARG A 76 -20.20 6.11 29.32
N ILE A 77 -21.21 6.79 29.88
CA ILE A 77 -21.18 8.20 30.22
C ILE A 77 -21.65 8.35 31.66
N GLU A 78 -20.84 9.04 32.45
CA GLU A 78 -21.15 9.38 33.81
C GLU A 78 -21.03 10.89 34.00
N LYS A 79 -22.06 11.52 34.57
CA LYS A 79 -22.01 12.92 34.97
C LYS A 79 -21.62 12.96 36.44
N THR A 80 -20.39 13.30 36.74
CA THR A 80 -19.86 13.27 38.11
C THR A 80 -20.18 14.52 38.94
N THR A 81 -20.29 15.67 38.25
CA THR A 81 -20.76 16.95 38.87
C THR A 81 -21.63 17.71 37.85
N ALA A 82 -22.06 18.93 38.18
CA ALA A 82 -22.90 19.74 37.30
C ALA A 82 -22.37 19.87 35.87
N ASN A 83 -21.03 20.00 35.69
CA ASN A 83 -20.40 20.25 34.39
C ASN A 83 -19.23 19.28 34.11
N HIS A 84 -19.02 18.26 34.94
CA HIS A 84 -17.95 17.30 34.76
C HIS A 84 -18.51 15.96 34.29
N TYR A 85 -17.93 15.43 33.20
CA TYR A 85 -18.35 14.20 32.54
C TYR A 85 -17.17 13.26 32.41
N THR A 86 -17.41 11.98 32.66
CA THR A 86 -16.49 10.89 32.35
C THR A 86 -17.12 10.01 31.29
N LEU A 87 -16.42 9.84 30.15
CA LEU A 87 -16.85 8.96 29.06
C LEU A 87 -15.80 7.82 28.97
N SER A 88 -16.23 6.57 28.87
CA SER A 88 -15.30 5.45 28.88
C SER A 88 -15.68 4.33 27.92
N THR A 89 -14.65 3.73 27.31
CA THR A 89 -14.71 2.46 26.57
C THR A 89 -13.90 1.41 27.34
N SER A 90 -13.70 0.23 26.76
CA SER A 90 -12.77 -0.77 27.29
C SER A 90 -11.29 -0.35 27.18
N SER A 91 -10.93 0.63 26.34
CA SER A 91 -9.54 1.02 26.04
C SER A 91 -9.18 2.43 26.50
N MET A 92 -10.14 3.31 26.76
CA MET A 92 -9.87 4.69 27.18
C MET A 92 -10.91 5.24 28.15
N ARG A 93 -10.52 6.24 28.94
CA ARG A 93 -11.37 7.08 29.75
C ARG A 93 -11.12 8.55 29.43
N ILE A 94 -12.16 9.30 29.11
CA ILE A 94 -12.13 10.72 28.81
C ILE A 94 -12.75 11.46 29.99
N ASP A 95 -12.02 12.38 30.59
CA ASP A 95 -12.51 13.29 31.59
C ASP A 95 -12.66 14.67 30.96
N TYR A 96 -13.90 15.19 30.90
CA TYR A 96 -14.27 16.46 30.27
C TYR A 96 -15.02 17.37 31.23
N LEU A 97 -14.52 18.61 31.35
CA LEU A 97 -15.19 19.69 32.08
C LEU A 97 -15.81 20.67 31.08
N ASP A 98 -17.14 20.70 31.00
CA ASP A 98 -17.87 21.68 30.21
C ASP A 98 -17.86 23.04 30.91
N ASN A 99 -16.87 23.84 30.59
CA ASN A 99 -16.66 25.18 31.13
C ASN A 99 -17.00 26.29 30.11
N GLY A 100 -17.61 25.91 28.99
CA GLY A 100 -18.00 26.83 27.90
C GLY A 100 -16.82 27.25 26.98
N PHE A 101 -15.62 26.70 27.16
CA PHE A 101 -14.44 26.96 26.33
C PHE A 101 -14.08 25.77 25.45
N PRO A 102 -13.37 25.98 24.33
CA PRO A 102 -12.82 24.94 23.50
C PRO A 102 -11.95 23.96 24.30
N PHE A 103 -11.69 22.78 23.74
CA PHE A 103 -10.80 21.82 24.37
C PHE A 103 -9.43 22.42 24.64
N GLY A 104 -8.99 22.26 25.85
CA GLY A 104 -7.70 22.72 26.37
C GLY A 104 -7.12 21.74 27.39
N GLN A 105 -5.90 22.00 27.84
CA GLN A 105 -5.21 21.13 28.80
C GLN A 105 -5.87 21.04 30.19
N THR A 106 -6.75 22.00 30.53
CA THR A 106 -7.42 22.09 31.82
C THR A 106 -8.82 21.50 31.83
N ASN A 107 -9.46 21.31 30.67
CA ASN A 107 -10.83 20.84 30.58
C ASN A 107 -11.02 19.51 29.83
N LEU A 108 -9.93 18.95 29.25
CA LEU A 108 -9.96 17.66 28.55
C LEU A 108 -8.72 16.85 28.89
N SER A 109 -8.91 15.61 29.33
CA SER A 109 -7.84 14.60 29.44
C SER A 109 -8.36 13.24 29.02
N VAL A 110 -7.49 12.43 28.40
CA VAL A 110 -7.80 11.06 27.97
C VAL A 110 -6.77 10.11 28.57
N HIS A 111 -7.28 9.14 29.32
CA HIS A 111 -6.49 8.12 30.01
C HIS A 111 -6.60 6.79 29.29
N PHE A 112 -5.50 6.10 29.10
CA PHE A 112 -5.42 4.81 28.42
C PHE A 112 -4.21 3.99 28.92
N ARG A 113 -4.14 2.73 28.56
CA ARG A 113 -3.01 1.86 28.88
C ARG A 113 -2.03 1.74 27.72
N ASN A 114 -0.74 1.84 28.03
CA ASN A 114 0.34 1.49 27.13
C ASN A 114 1.21 0.43 27.86
N GLN A 115 1.10 -0.83 27.46
CA GLN A 115 1.59 -1.96 28.24
C GLN A 115 0.96 -1.93 29.65
N ASP A 116 1.78 -2.06 30.69
CA ASP A 116 1.33 -2.04 32.08
C ASP A 116 1.22 -0.64 32.70
N GLN A 117 1.49 0.41 31.91
CA GLN A 117 1.48 1.80 32.37
C GLN A 117 0.20 2.52 31.97
N GLU A 118 -0.41 3.19 32.94
CA GLU A 118 -1.45 4.18 32.62
C GLU A 118 -0.80 5.45 32.05
N LYS A 119 -1.30 5.93 30.90
CA LYS A 119 -0.88 7.16 30.23
C LYS A 119 -2.03 8.14 30.17
N THR A 120 -1.70 9.41 30.15
CA THR A 120 -2.67 10.49 30.00
C THR A 120 -2.29 11.34 28.80
N TRP A 121 -3.20 11.43 27.84
CA TRP A 121 -3.09 12.39 26.76
C TRP A 121 -3.82 13.69 27.13
N LYS A 122 -3.25 14.81 26.74
CA LYS A 122 -3.86 16.13 26.74
C LYS A 122 -3.66 16.80 25.38
N ILE A 123 -4.60 17.65 24.99
CA ILE A 123 -4.50 18.37 23.71
C ILE A 123 -3.19 19.19 23.66
N TYR A 124 -2.57 19.24 22.49
CA TYR A 124 -1.29 19.90 22.21
C TYR A 124 -0.05 19.30 22.93
N MET A 125 -0.13 18.05 23.39
CA MET A 125 1.08 17.30 23.76
C MET A 125 1.96 17.08 22.53
N ASP A 126 3.27 17.05 22.77
CA ASP A 126 4.24 16.75 21.74
C ASP A 126 4.02 15.33 21.20
N THR A 127 3.89 15.22 19.89
CA THR A 127 3.74 13.95 19.17
C THR A 127 5.05 13.44 18.59
N GLU A 128 6.14 14.20 18.60
CA GLU A 128 7.41 13.80 17.98
C GLU A 128 8.14 12.75 18.80
N GLU A 129 8.17 12.92 20.13
CA GLU A 129 8.82 11.95 20.99
C GLU A 129 8.13 10.59 20.90
N GLY A 130 8.89 9.56 20.55
CA GLY A 130 8.42 8.18 20.42
C GLY A 130 7.64 7.88 19.12
N ASN A 131 7.37 8.84 18.25
CA ASN A 131 6.78 8.57 16.94
C ASN A 131 7.72 7.71 16.08
N LEU A 132 7.19 6.70 15.42
CA LEU A 132 7.94 5.71 14.64
C LEU A 132 8.14 6.11 13.17
N GLY A 133 7.82 7.36 12.81
CA GLY A 133 7.90 7.87 11.44
C GLY A 133 6.74 7.44 10.56
N GLY A 134 6.64 8.06 9.41
CA GLY A 134 5.62 7.83 8.39
C GLY A 134 6.22 7.95 6.99
N ALA A 135 5.55 8.65 6.11
CA ALA A 135 5.96 8.88 4.74
C ALA A 135 6.64 10.25 4.57
N ILE A 136 6.97 10.60 3.34
CA ILE A 136 7.45 11.91 2.94
C ILE A 136 6.83 12.30 1.60
N GLU A 137 6.66 13.61 1.36
CA GLU A 137 6.07 14.11 0.12
C GLU A 137 6.98 13.85 -1.08
N THR A 138 8.28 14.13 -0.95
CA THR A 138 9.24 13.96 -2.05
C THR A 138 10.68 13.83 -1.56
N LEU A 139 11.50 13.15 -2.36
CA LEU A 139 12.95 13.08 -2.26
C LEU A 139 13.64 13.86 -3.40
N ASP A 140 12.95 14.81 -4.05
CA ASP A 140 13.53 15.59 -5.14
C ASP A 140 14.84 16.25 -4.72
N ASN A 141 15.93 15.96 -5.47
CA ASN A 141 17.29 16.41 -5.21
C ASN A 141 17.89 15.96 -3.85
N VAL A 142 17.27 15.01 -3.17
CA VAL A 142 17.77 14.47 -1.91
C VAL A 142 18.95 13.53 -2.17
N SER A 143 20.03 13.70 -1.42
CA SER A 143 21.27 12.91 -1.53
C SER A 143 21.65 12.16 -0.26
N GLY A 144 20.75 12.05 0.72
CA GLY A 144 20.93 11.34 1.98
C GLY A 144 19.65 11.30 2.80
N PRO A 145 19.69 10.90 4.08
CA PRO A 145 18.50 10.80 4.91
C PRO A 145 17.90 12.19 5.19
N VAL A 146 16.56 12.25 5.19
CA VAL A 146 15.77 13.43 5.56
C VAL A 146 14.74 13.09 6.61
N LYS A 147 14.22 14.09 7.34
CA LYS A 147 13.22 13.87 8.38
C LYS A 147 11.90 13.41 7.77
N LEU A 148 11.43 12.23 8.17
CA LEU A 148 10.11 11.72 7.79
C LEU A 148 9.00 12.53 8.47
N GLN A 149 7.85 12.60 7.82
CA GLN A 149 6.60 13.05 8.46
C GLN A 149 6.21 12.05 9.54
N GLN A 150 5.39 12.48 10.49
CA GLN A 150 4.89 11.60 11.54
C GLN A 150 3.91 10.58 10.96
N GLY A 151 4.02 9.34 11.42
CA GLY A 151 3.05 8.27 11.18
C GLY A 151 2.06 8.11 12.33
N LEU A 152 1.09 7.23 12.15
CA LEU A 152 0.10 6.89 13.18
C LEU A 152 0.73 6.18 14.38
N LEU A 153 1.80 5.40 14.16
CA LEU A 153 2.37 4.52 15.15
C LEU A 153 3.41 5.24 16.03
N SER A 154 3.31 5.03 17.34
CA SER A 154 4.22 5.63 18.32
C SER A 154 4.46 4.67 19.48
N ARG A 155 5.69 4.66 20.01
CA ARG A 155 6.03 3.94 21.25
C ARG A 155 5.26 4.47 22.46
N ASN A 156 4.72 5.69 22.38
CA ASN A 156 3.87 6.26 23.42
C ASN A 156 2.45 5.67 23.43
N GLY A 157 2.09 4.86 22.40
CA GLY A 157 0.83 4.13 22.33
C GLY A 157 -0.38 4.97 21.94
N TRP A 158 -0.16 6.16 21.38
CA TRP A 158 -1.21 7.06 20.92
C TRP A 158 -0.74 7.95 19.76
N TYR A 159 -1.72 8.47 19.01
CA TYR A 159 -1.50 9.55 18.03
C TYR A 159 -2.79 10.35 17.83
N ALA A 160 -2.66 11.66 17.58
CA ALA A 160 -3.79 12.54 17.31
C ALA A 160 -3.69 13.15 15.90
N ILE A 161 -4.72 12.97 15.09
CA ILE A 161 -4.84 13.60 13.77
C ILE A 161 -5.80 14.78 13.89
N PHE A 162 -5.31 15.98 13.58
CA PHE A 162 -6.09 17.20 13.56
C PHE A 162 -6.68 17.42 12.17
N ASP A 163 -7.99 17.22 12.05
CA ASP A 163 -8.76 17.51 10.83
C ASP A 163 -9.38 18.92 10.86
N THR A 164 -8.99 19.69 11.87
CA THR A 164 -9.40 21.08 12.08
C THR A 164 -8.99 21.96 10.90
N ASN A 165 -9.88 22.86 10.48
CA ASN A 165 -9.65 23.81 9.37
C ASN A 165 -9.30 23.16 8.02
N LYS A 166 -9.58 21.86 7.84
CA LYS A 166 -9.44 21.21 6.54
C LYS A 166 -10.68 21.45 5.70
N GLU A 167 -10.47 21.56 4.40
CA GLU A 167 -11.55 21.63 3.42
C GLU A 167 -12.42 20.37 3.52
N ILE A 168 -13.70 20.55 3.26
CA ILE A 168 -14.69 19.48 3.23
C ILE A 168 -15.06 19.12 1.79
N LEU A 169 -15.51 17.88 1.58
CA LEU A 169 -16.03 17.40 0.31
C LEU A 169 -17.54 17.54 0.29
N LYS A 170 -18.06 18.36 -0.63
CA LYS A 170 -19.46 18.50 -0.90
C LYS A 170 -19.74 18.24 -2.36
N ASP A 171 -20.61 17.28 -2.63
CA ASP A 171 -20.96 16.86 -4.01
C ASP A 171 -19.72 16.50 -4.86
N GLY A 172 -18.72 15.86 -4.22
CA GLY A 172 -17.46 15.45 -4.87
C GLY A 172 -16.46 16.58 -5.12
N TRP A 173 -16.72 17.80 -4.61
CA TRP A 173 -15.83 18.93 -4.76
C TRP A 173 -15.41 19.52 -3.41
N ILE A 174 -14.21 20.09 -3.36
CA ILE A 174 -13.69 20.74 -2.14
C ILE A 174 -14.37 22.09 -1.92
N THR A 175 -14.67 22.39 -0.66
CA THR A 175 -15.16 23.69 -0.21
C THR A 175 -14.66 23.99 1.20
N THR A 176 -14.73 25.26 1.58
CA THR A 176 -14.29 25.70 2.91
C THR A 176 -15.25 25.18 3.99
N ARG A 177 -14.70 24.77 5.13
CA ARG A 177 -15.44 24.38 6.33
C ARG A 177 -16.03 25.63 7.03
N ASP A 178 -17.14 25.47 7.75
CA ASP A 178 -17.67 26.53 8.63
C ASP A 178 -16.60 26.90 9.66
N PRO A 179 -16.16 28.17 9.72
CA PRO A 179 -15.07 28.61 10.61
C PRO A 179 -15.45 28.56 12.10
N ARG A 180 -16.75 28.37 12.44
CA ARG A 180 -17.21 28.21 13.83
C ARG A 180 -16.95 26.78 14.36
N HIS A 181 -16.70 25.81 13.51
CA HIS A 181 -16.25 24.46 13.87
C HIS A 181 -14.72 24.47 14.05
N ILE A 182 -14.29 24.86 15.23
CA ILE A 182 -12.88 25.26 15.49
C ILE A 182 -11.95 24.12 15.94
N GLN A 183 -12.49 22.96 16.31
CA GLN A 183 -11.69 21.77 16.65
C GLN A 183 -12.36 20.52 16.10
N ASP A 184 -11.55 19.67 15.46
CA ASP A 184 -11.93 18.35 14.94
C ASP A 184 -10.70 17.44 15.03
N ILE A 185 -10.69 16.54 16.00
CA ILE A 185 -9.52 15.77 16.42
C ILE A 185 -9.88 14.30 16.48
N TYR A 186 -9.10 13.47 15.80
CA TYR A 186 -9.17 12.01 15.91
C TYR A 186 -8.03 11.55 16.81
N LEU A 187 -8.36 11.04 17.99
CA LEU A 187 -7.40 10.50 18.94
C LEU A 187 -7.43 8.98 18.91
N PHE A 188 -6.28 8.40 18.59
CA PHE A 188 -6.01 6.96 18.62
C PHE A 188 -5.26 6.64 19.91
N THR A 189 -5.77 5.68 20.69
CA THR A 189 -5.13 5.13 21.88
C THR A 189 -5.07 3.62 21.75
N TYR A 190 -3.92 3.08 21.43
CA TYR A 190 -3.74 1.67 21.03
C TYR A 190 -2.65 0.95 21.82
N GLY A 191 -1.92 1.66 22.69
CA GLY A 191 -0.76 1.07 23.36
C GLY A 191 0.28 0.59 22.34
N GLN A 192 0.57 -0.72 22.37
CA GLN A 192 1.44 -1.34 21.37
C GLN A 192 0.70 -2.25 20.36
N ASP A 193 -0.61 -2.18 20.34
CA ASP A 193 -1.41 -2.88 19.31
C ASP A 193 -1.45 -2.07 18.01
N TYR A 194 -0.32 -2.05 17.31
CA TYR A 194 -0.14 -1.29 16.07
C TYR A 194 -1.06 -1.76 14.93
N LYS A 195 -1.40 -3.05 14.89
CA LYS A 195 -2.33 -3.59 13.89
C LYS A 195 -3.73 -3.05 14.09
N SER A 196 -4.21 -3.01 15.33
CA SER A 196 -5.51 -2.39 15.66
C SER A 196 -5.53 -0.89 15.40
N ALA A 197 -4.40 -0.18 15.58
CA ALA A 197 -4.29 1.23 15.23
C ALA A 197 -4.49 1.45 13.72
N LEU A 198 -3.79 0.69 12.87
CA LEU A 198 -3.93 0.75 11.42
C LEU A 198 -5.34 0.35 10.97
N LYS A 199 -5.92 -0.68 11.58
CA LYS A 199 -7.30 -1.10 11.30
C LYS A 199 -8.32 -0.01 11.70
N SER A 200 -8.07 0.70 12.78
CA SER A 200 -8.91 1.83 13.22
C SER A 200 -8.81 3.02 12.25
N LEU A 201 -7.65 3.25 11.61
CA LEU A 201 -7.51 4.24 10.55
C LEU A 201 -8.44 3.92 9.37
N GLN A 202 -8.57 2.65 8.97
CA GLN A 202 -9.49 2.20 7.93
C GLN A 202 -10.96 2.55 8.24
N ALA A 203 -11.34 2.54 9.52
CA ALA A 203 -12.71 2.87 9.93
C ALA A 203 -13.08 4.34 9.61
N ILE A 204 -12.10 5.24 9.52
CA ILE A 204 -12.30 6.66 9.19
C ILE A 204 -12.03 6.91 7.71
N SER A 205 -10.85 6.52 7.24
CA SER A 205 -10.38 6.85 5.89
C SER A 205 -10.90 5.90 4.81
N GLY A 206 -11.50 4.77 5.18
CA GLY A 206 -11.79 3.69 4.26
C GLY A 206 -10.56 2.79 4.01
N PRO A 207 -10.74 1.64 3.34
CA PRO A 207 -9.64 0.75 3.01
C PRO A 207 -8.70 1.38 1.97
N VAL A 208 -7.43 1.02 2.02
CA VAL A 208 -6.51 1.28 0.90
C VAL A 208 -7.01 0.45 -0.29
N PRO A 209 -7.31 1.05 -1.46
CA PRO A 209 -7.79 0.31 -2.62
C PRO A 209 -6.72 -0.65 -3.15
N MET A 210 -7.15 -1.78 -3.70
CA MET A 210 -6.23 -2.65 -4.44
C MET A 210 -5.86 -1.96 -5.76
N PRO A 211 -4.57 -1.72 -6.05
CA PRO A 211 -4.14 -1.26 -7.37
C PRO A 211 -4.48 -2.28 -8.45
N ARG A 212 -4.47 -1.86 -9.72
CA ARG A 212 -4.53 -2.79 -10.85
C ARG A 212 -3.32 -3.72 -10.78
N LYS A 213 -3.51 -5.01 -10.98
CA LYS A 213 -2.49 -6.05 -10.74
C LYS A 213 -1.16 -5.76 -11.45
N TYR A 214 -1.20 -5.21 -12.66
CA TYR A 214 0.00 -4.89 -13.43
C TYR A 214 0.88 -3.79 -12.80
N VAL A 215 0.35 -2.99 -11.88
CA VAL A 215 1.13 -2.03 -11.08
C VAL A 215 2.22 -2.73 -10.27
N HIS A 216 1.99 -3.98 -9.84
CA HIS A 216 2.96 -4.77 -9.07
C HIS A 216 4.00 -5.49 -9.94
N GLY A 217 3.96 -5.30 -11.26
CA GLY A 217 4.89 -5.86 -12.22
C GLY A 217 6.19 -5.10 -12.37
N SER A 218 6.85 -5.35 -13.50
CA SER A 218 8.09 -4.68 -13.91
C SER A 218 7.76 -3.48 -14.81
N TRP A 219 8.37 -2.33 -14.51
CA TRP A 219 8.16 -1.08 -15.24
C TRP A 219 9.46 -0.58 -15.84
N TYR A 220 9.40 -0.17 -17.11
CA TYR A 220 10.43 0.62 -17.75
C TYR A 220 10.00 2.08 -17.82
N CYS A 221 10.85 2.97 -17.34
CA CYS A 221 10.73 4.41 -17.47
C CYS A 221 12.11 5.02 -17.68
N ARG A 222 12.21 6.06 -18.48
CA ARG A 222 13.38 6.91 -18.61
C ARG A 222 12.97 8.24 -19.22
N TRP A 223 13.44 9.34 -18.66
CA TRP A 223 13.34 10.62 -19.33
C TRP A 223 14.24 10.62 -20.56
N TRP A 224 13.66 10.34 -21.72
CA TRP A 224 14.37 10.23 -22.99
C TRP A 224 13.41 10.48 -24.17
N ASN A 225 13.94 11.03 -25.29
CA ASN A 225 13.17 11.28 -26.49
C ASN A 225 13.13 10.02 -27.38
N TYR A 226 12.38 9.02 -26.97
CA TYR A 226 12.20 7.77 -27.71
C TYR A 226 11.30 7.96 -28.93
N THR A 227 11.70 7.35 -30.04
CA THR A 227 10.82 7.15 -31.21
C THR A 227 9.89 5.94 -31.00
N ALA A 228 8.87 5.82 -31.83
CA ALA A 228 8.00 4.64 -31.82
C ALA A 228 8.80 3.33 -32.06
N ASP A 229 9.85 3.39 -32.87
CA ASP A 229 10.69 2.22 -33.16
C ASP A 229 11.62 1.88 -32.00
N ASP A 230 12.10 2.88 -31.26
CA ASP A 230 12.87 2.67 -30.02
C ASP A 230 12.03 1.95 -28.97
N TYR A 231 10.75 2.32 -28.77
CA TYR A 231 9.85 1.62 -27.85
C TYR A 231 9.63 0.15 -28.26
N ARG A 232 9.46 -0.11 -29.58
CA ARG A 232 9.37 -1.49 -30.08
C ARG A 232 10.69 -2.26 -29.90
N GLN A 233 11.82 -1.59 -30.07
CA GLN A 233 13.15 -2.18 -29.84
C GLN A 233 13.34 -2.54 -28.37
N LEU A 234 12.97 -1.68 -27.44
CA LEU A 234 12.99 -1.96 -26.00
C LEU A 234 12.23 -3.26 -25.66
N VAL A 235 11.04 -3.47 -26.22
CA VAL A 235 10.29 -4.71 -25.98
C VAL A 235 11.04 -5.94 -26.48
N ARG A 236 11.70 -5.83 -27.66
CA ARG A 236 12.54 -6.93 -28.19
C ARG A 236 13.73 -7.21 -27.27
N GLU A 237 14.45 -6.18 -26.83
CA GLU A 237 15.60 -6.29 -25.95
C GLU A 237 15.24 -6.94 -24.61
N TYR A 238 14.12 -6.54 -23.98
CA TYR A 238 13.62 -7.18 -22.76
C TYR A 238 13.43 -8.69 -22.94
N ARG A 239 12.88 -9.12 -24.10
CA ARG A 239 12.72 -10.54 -24.43
C ARG A 239 14.06 -11.24 -24.71
N GLU A 240 14.96 -10.62 -25.47
CA GLU A 240 16.26 -11.16 -25.85
C GLU A 240 17.16 -11.39 -24.62
N HIS A 241 17.07 -10.48 -23.63
CA HIS A 241 17.81 -10.56 -22.39
C HIS A 241 17.06 -11.31 -21.26
N ASP A 242 15.87 -11.83 -21.57
CA ASP A 242 15.04 -12.62 -20.63
C ASP A 242 14.65 -11.84 -19.37
N PHE A 243 14.16 -10.61 -19.54
CA PHE A 243 13.57 -9.79 -18.49
C PHE A 243 12.06 -9.59 -18.71
N PRO A 244 11.23 -9.68 -17.66
CA PRO A 244 9.80 -9.39 -17.77
C PRO A 244 9.55 -7.88 -17.89
N LEU A 245 8.46 -7.52 -18.57
CA LEU A 245 8.01 -6.13 -18.72
C LEU A 245 6.49 -6.06 -18.72
N ASP A 246 5.89 -5.38 -17.76
CA ASP A 246 4.44 -5.23 -17.64
C ASP A 246 3.96 -3.81 -17.97
N ILE A 247 4.78 -2.78 -17.67
CA ILE A 247 4.44 -1.37 -17.91
C ILE A 247 5.59 -0.66 -18.64
N MET A 248 5.21 0.12 -19.65
CA MET A 248 6.07 1.07 -20.35
C MET A 248 5.58 2.48 -20.04
N VAL A 249 6.42 3.28 -19.40
CA VAL A 249 6.12 4.69 -19.13
C VAL A 249 6.71 5.56 -20.24
N PHE A 250 5.89 6.38 -20.86
CA PHE A 250 6.34 7.42 -21.78
C PHE A 250 6.52 8.70 -20.98
N ASP A 251 7.75 9.10 -20.81
CA ASP A 251 8.12 10.33 -20.16
C ASP A 251 7.94 11.52 -21.11
N MET A 252 8.17 12.75 -20.67
CA MET A 252 7.83 14.01 -21.34
C MET A 252 8.11 14.07 -22.86
N GLY A 253 8.99 13.22 -23.40
CA GLY A 253 9.26 13.12 -24.83
C GLY A 253 8.04 12.73 -25.70
N TRP A 254 6.97 12.19 -25.10
CA TRP A 254 5.77 11.78 -25.84
C TRP A 254 4.99 12.98 -26.42
N HIS A 255 5.04 14.16 -25.79
CA HIS A 255 4.31 15.34 -26.21
C HIS A 255 5.20 16.37 -26.88
N THR A 256 4.57 17.25 -27.67
CA THR A 256 5.23 18.35 -28.35
C THR A 256 5.72 19.40 -27.36
N GLN A 257 6.97 19.83 -27.54
CA GLN A 257 7.55 20.93 -26.79
C GLN A 257 7.91 22.07 -27.74
N LYS A 258 7.59 23.31 -27.39
CA LYS A 258 8.10 24.47 -28.15
C LYS A 258 9.59 24.65 -27.90
N GLU A 259 10.41 24.86 -28.94
CA GLU A 259 11.85 25.04 -28.82
C GLU A 259 12.26 26.17 -27.87
N ALA A 260 11.48 27.27 -27.84
CA ALA A 260 11.67 28.38 -26.89
C ALA A 260 11.43 27.97 -25.41
N HIS A 261 10.92 26.77 -25.19
CA HIS A 261 10.54 26.25 -23.87
C HIS A 261 11.35 25.02 -23.47
N THR A 262 12.25 24.55 -24.33
CA THR A 262 13.13 23.43 -24.03
C THR A 262 14.25 23.87 -23.09
N GLY A 263 13.98 23.79 -21.81
CA GLY A 263 15.03 23.54 -20.86
C GLY A 263 16.06 24.60 -20.60
N THR A 264 15.70 25.68 -19.97
CA THR A 264 16.67 26.53 -19.26
C THR A 264 16.58 26.34 -17.76
N GLY A 265 16.62 25.11 -17.29
CA GLY A 265 17.05 24.80 -15.94
C GLY A 265 16.17 25.22 -14.77
N HIS A 266 14.99 25.75 -14.99
CA HIS A 266 14.01 25.96 -13.92
C HIS A 266 12.81 25.09 -14.20
N ALA A 267 12.60 24.22 -13.28
CA ALA A 267 11.42 23.41 -13.19
C ALA A 267 10.17 24.19 -13.58
N GLY A 268 9.38 23.59 -14.39
CA GLY A 268 8.04 24.01 -14.70
C GLY A 268 7.91 25.22 -15.58
N MET A 269 8.98 25.78 -16.00
CA MET A 269 8.78 26.98 -16.76
C MET A 269 8.28 26.71 -18.17
N TYR A 270 8.85 25.78 -18.90
CA TYR A 270 8.49 25.66 -20.30
C TYR A 270 8.85 24.28 -20.86
N GLY A 271 7.91 23.58 -21.43
CA GLY A 271 8.14 22.33 -22.15
C GLY A 271 7.87 21.05 -21.35
N TRP A 272 7.62 21.12 -20.05
CA TRP A 272 7.22 19.94 -19.26
C TRP A 272 5.71 19.69 -19.34
N THR A 273 4.90 20.77 -19.38
CA THR A 273 3.47 20.68 -19.63
C THR A 273 3.20 20.49 -21.11
N GLY A 274 2.44 19.47 -21.49
CA GLY A 274 2.04 19.25 -22.87
C GLY A 274 1.04 18.10 -23.02
N TYR A 275 0.16 18.23 -24.02
CA TYR A 275 -0.96 17.29 -24.28
C TYR A 275 -1.06 16.85 -25.73
N SER A 276 -0.31 17.48 -26.62
CA SER A 276 -0.29 17.16 -28.06
C SER A 276 0.83 16.17 -28.36
N TRP A 277 0.50 15.05 -28.99
CA TRP A 277 1.49 14.03 -29.33
C TRP A 277 2.64 14.57 -30.20
N ASN A 278 3.86 14.25 -29.84
CA ASN A 278 5.03 14.53 -30.68
C ASN A 278 5.06 13.57 -31.89
N ARG A 279 4.35 13.99 -32.96
CA ARG A 279 4.22 13.20 -34.18
C ARG A 279 5.54 13.02 -34.96
N LYS A 280 6.60 13.77 -34.61
CA LYS A 280 7.93 13.52 -35.18
C LYS A 280 8.57 12.27 -34.59
N LEU A 281 8.40 12.03 -33.30
CA LEU A 281 8.91 10.85 -32.62
C LEU A 281 7.95 9.69 -32.71
N ILE A 282 6.66 9.94 -32.56
CA ILE A 282 5.60 8.94 -32.52
C ILE A 282 4.51 9.32 -33.55
N PRO A 283 4.73 9.01 -34.86
CA PRO A 283 3.79 9.38 -35.93
C PRO A 283 2.39 8.81 -35.72
N ASP A 284 2.28 7.58 -35.27
CA ASP A 284 1.03 6.88 -34.94
C ASP A 284 1.02 6.37 -33.51
N PRO A 285 0.66 7.22 -32.52
CA PRO A 285 0.60 6.80 -31.11
C PRO A 285 -0.47 5.74 -30.85
N ARG A 286 -1.61 5.80 -31.54
CA ARG A 286 -2.68 4.80 -31.40
C ARG A 286 -2.22 3.41 -31.82
N GLY A 287 -1.55 3.29 -32.96
CA GLY A 287 -1.00 2.02 -33.41
C GLY A 287 0.13 1.50 -32.52
N LEU A 288 0.98 2.39 -32.00
CA LEU A 288 2.04 2.01 -31.04
C LEU A 288 1.44 1.47 -29.74
N ILE A 289 0.50 2.19 -29.13
CA ILE A 289 -0.14 1.81 -27.88
C ILE A 289 -0.92 0.50 -28.04
N ALA A 290 -1.68 0.38 -29.14
CA ALA A 290 -2.42 -0.86 -29.43
C ALA A 290 -1.50 -2.06 -29.56
N GLY A 291 -0.34 -1.92 -30.21
CA GLY A 291 0.67 -2.98 -30.32
C GLY A 291 1.27 -3.38 -28.96
N LEU A 292 1.62 -2.41 -28.13
CA LEU A 292 2.13 -2.67 -26.77
C LEU A 292 1.08 -3.37 -25.91
N ASN A 293 -0.17 -2.91 -25.94
CA ASN A 293 -1.27 -3.53 -25.20
C ASN A 293 -1.56 -4.96 -25.68
N GLN A 294 -1.46 -5.23 -26.99
CA GLN A 294 -1.59 -6.57 -27.54
C GLN A 294 -0.48 -7.50 -27.06
N ASP A 295 0.71 -6.97 -26.85
CA ASP A 295 1.85 -7.67 -26.24
C ASP A 295 1.72 -7.84 -24.72
N GLY A 296 0.63 -7.36 -24.12
CA GLY A 296 0.37 -7.42 -22.66
C GLY A 296 1.10 -6.35 -21.85
N ILE A 297 1.65 -5.32 -22.51
CA ILE A 297 2.36 -4.20 -21.88
C ILE A 297 1.41 -3.02 -21.75
N GLN A 298 1.26 -2.48 -20.55
CA GLN A 298 0.44 -1.31 -20.27
C GLN A 298 1.25 -0.04 -20.51
N VAL A 299 0.63 1.00 -21.09
CA VAL A 299 1.28 2.28 -21.36
C VAL A 299 0.81 3.33 -20.34
N VAL A 300 1.73 4.05 -19.74
CA VAL A 300 1.50 5.16 -18.81
C VAL A 300 2.13 6.42 -19.40
N LEU A 301 1.45 7.55 -19.31
CA LEU A 301 1.97 8.85 -19.74
C LEU A 301 2.32 9.72 -18.55
N ASN A 302 3.52 10.32 -18.57
CA ASN A 302 3.93 11.36 -17.64
C ASN A 302 3.27 12.69 -18.01
N GLU A 303 2.90 13.51 -17.03
CA GLU A 303 2.41 14.85 -17.21
C GLU A 303 2.74 15.81 -16.06
N HIS A 304 2.79 17.11 -16.41
CA HIS A 304 3.01 18.23 -15.49
C HIS A 304 1.98 19.33 -15.81
N PRO A 305 0.79 19.33 -15.22
CA PRO A 305 -0.30 20.23 -15.63
C PRO A 305 -0.12 21.71 -15.23
N HIS A 306 0.87 22.04 -14.42
CA HIS A 306 1.01 23.34 -13.75
C HIS A 306 1.01 24.58 -14.67
N ASP A 307 1.43 24.45 -15.93
CA ASP A 307 1.41 25.55 -16.88
C ASP A 307 0.05 25.74 -17.59
N GLY A 308 -0.88 24.79 -17.40
CA GLY A 308 -2.20 24.81 -18.01
C GLY A 308 -2.19 24.41 -19.48
N ILE A 309 -3.16 24.91 -20.26
CA ILE A 309 -3.30 24.61 -21.69
C ILE A 309 -2.70 25.73 -22.51
N ARG A 310 -1.75 25.39 -23.36
CA ARG A 310 -0.99 26.34 -24.18
C ARG A 310 -1.58 26.47 -25.58
N ASP A 311 -1.31 27.62 -26.24
CA ASP A 311 -1.85 27.99 -27.53
C ASP A 311 -1.44 27.08 -28.72
N HIS A 312 -0.41 26.26 -28.54
CA HIS A 312 0.05 25.30 -29.54
C HIS A 312 -0.55 23.90 -29.41
N GLU A 313 -1.28 23.63 -28.32
CA GLU A 313 -1.86 22.34 -28.05
C GLU A 313 -3.02 22.04 -29.01
N ASP A 314 -3.09 20.80 -29.49
CA ASP A 314 -4.18 20.35 -30.39
C ASP A 314 -5.55 20.53 -29.75
N CYS A 315 -5.64 20.35 -28.42
CA CYS A 315 -6.86 20.53 -27.66
C CYS A 315 -7.22 22.00 -27.38
N TYR A 316 -6.30 22.96 -27.61
CA TYR A 316 -6.47 24.36 -27.21
C TYR A 316 -7.77 25.01 -27.77
N PRO A 317 -8.11 24.92 -29.08
CA PRO A 317 -9.33 25.56 -29.58
C PRO A 317 -10.59 25.02 -28.96
N ALA A 318 -10.67 23.71 -28.74
CA ALA A 318 -11.82 23.06 -28.12
C ALA A 318 -11.94 23.42 -26.62
N PHE A 319 -10.81 23.45 -25.93
CA PHE A 319 -10.73 23.84 -24.53
C PHE A 319 -11.14 25.29 -24.29
N MET A 320 -10.63 26.22 -25.12
CA MET A 320 -11.00 27.65 -25.10
C MET A 320 -12.49 27.87 -25.29
N LYS A 321 -13.08 27.19 -26.29
CA LYS A 321 -14.52 27.25 -26.54
C LYS A 321 -15.31 26.72 -25.35
N ALA A 322 -14.89 25.61 -24.73
CA ALA A 322 -15.59 24.99 -23.58
C ALA A 322 -15.48 25.83 -22.31
N THR A 323 -14.40 26.57 -22.12
CA THR A 323 -14.20 27.50 -20.99
C THR A 323 -14.76 28.89 -21.26
N ASN A 324 -15.38 29.11 -22.42
CA ASN A 324 -15.94 30.38 -22.87
C ASN A 324 -14.88 31.51 -22.93
N GLN A 325 -13.67 31.17 -23.34
CA GLN A 325 -12.54 32.11 -23.50
C GLN A 325 -12.44 32.61 -24.95
N ASP A 326 -11.90 33.81 -25.12
CA ASP A 326 -11.61 34.35 -26.46
C ASP A 326 -10.33 33.73 -27.04
N THR A 327 -10.43 33.10 -28.20
CA THR A 327 -9.30 32.50 -28.92
C THR A 327 -8.53 33.51 -29.80
N ALA A 328 -9.06 34.71 -30.03
CA ALA A 328 -8.40 35.69 -30.90
C ALA A 328 -7.06 36.19 -30.37
N GLY A 329 -6.90 36.22 -29.05
CA GLY A 329 -5.67 36.60 -28.39
C GLY A 329 -4.64 35.49 -28.18
N ARG A 330 -4.95 34.23 -28.46
CA ARG A 330 -4.10 33.03 -28.24
C ARG A 330 -3.33 33.07 -26.93
N LYS A 331 -4.05 33.31 -25.84
CA LYS A 331 -3.47 33.34 -24.48
C LYS A 331 -3.48 31.94 -23.88
N ASN A 332 -2.37 31.55 -23.24
CA ASN A 332 -2.33 30.33 -22.44
C ASN A 332 -3.37 30.40 -21.32
N ILE A 333 -4.06 29.29 -21.07
CA ILE A 333 -5.00 29.17 -19.97
C ILE A 333 -4.29 28.51 -18.81
N LEU A 334 -4.07 29.28 -17.76
CA LEU A 334 -3.35 28.81 -16.56
C LEU A 334 -4.11 27.66 -15.87
N PHE A 335 -3.35 26.78 -15.29
CA PHE A 335 -3.89 25.64 -14.52
C PHE A 335 -4.64 26.15 -13.28
N ASP A 336 -5.88 25.72 -13.11
CA ASP A 336 -6.74 26.13 -12.00
C ASP A 336 -7.50 24.93 -11.40
N ALA A 337 -6.82 24.21 -10.51
CA ALA A 337 -7.39 23.05 -9.84
C ALA A 337 -8.55 23.39 -8.88
N GLY A 338 -8.73 24.65 -8.52
CA GLY A 338 -9.85 25.14 -7.69
C GLY A 338 -11.15 25.40 -8.47
N ASN A 339 -11.08 25.42 -9.79
CA ASN A 339 -12.24 25.66 -10.65
C ASN A 339 -12.79 24.36 -11.21
N GLN A 340 -13.98 23.98 -10.77
CA GLN A 340 -14.63 22.72 -11.17
C GLN A 340 -14.87 22.62 -12.69
N GLN A 341 -15.30 23.71 -13.32
CA GLN A 341 -15.52 23.73 -14.76
C GLN A 341 -14.19 23.58 -15.53
N TYR A 342 -13.14 24.25 -15.04
CA TYR A 342 -11.81 24.10 -15.61
C TYR A 342 -11.34 22.63 -15.56
N MET A 343 -11.37 22.01 -14.37
CA MET A 343 -10.91 20.62 -14.20
C MET A 343 -11.76 19.62 -15.00
N THR A 344 -13.07 19.83 -15.08
CA THR A 344 -13.94 18.98 -15.92
C THR A 344 -13.52 19.06 -17.39
N ASN A 345 -13.28 20.27 -17.89
CA ASN A 345 -12.85 20.50 -19.27
C ASN A 345 -11.41 20.01 -19.50
N PHE A 346 -10.53 20.20 -18.51
CA PHE A 346 -9.15 19.76 -18.54
C PHE A 346 -9.06 18.23 -18.74
N LEU A 347 -9.71 17.46 -17.86
CA LEU A 347 -9.75 16.00 -17.95
C LEU A 347 -10.41 15.51 -19.26
N LYS A 348 -11.35 16.29 -19.81
CA LYS A 348 -12.01 15.95 -21.07
C LYS A 348 -11.13 16.23 -22.29
N TYR A 349 -10.53 17.38 -22.38
CA TYR A 349 -9.87 17.84 -23.62
C TYR A 349 -8.38 17.53 -23.65
N ALA A 350 -7.70 17.56 -22.50
CA ALA A 350 -6.29 17.24 -22.41
C ALA A 350 -6.02 15.72 -22.35
N HIS A 351 -6.90 14.93 -21.71
CA HIS A 351 -6.64 13.51 -21.45
C HIS A 351 -7.42 12.55 -22.35
N GLN A 352 -8.68 12.82 -22.66
CA GLN A 352 -9.60 11.84 -23.25
C GLN A 352 -9.13 11.30 -24.60
N GLU A 353 -8.39 12.07 -25.40
CA GLU A 353 -7.83 11.57 -26.66
C GLU A 353 -6.84 10.45 -26.41
N SER A 354 -5.82 10.67 -25.55
CA SER A 354 -4.82 9.67 -25.18
C SER A 354 -5.44 8.46 -24.47
N ASP A 355 -6.40 8.70 -23.57
CA ASP A 355 -7.18 7.63 -22.94
C ASP A 355 -7.89 6.73 -23.96
N SER A 356 -8.46 7.34 -25.02
CA SER A 356 -9.13 6.60 -26.11
C SER A 356 -8.17 5.74 -26.93
N MET A 357 -6.87 6.02 -26.86
CA MET A 357 -5.83 5.21 -27.51
C MET A 357 -5.49 3.95 -26.69
N GLY A 358 -5.89 3.88 -25.42
CA GLY A 358 -5.71 2.72 -24.56
C GLY A 358 -4.55 2.83 -23.59
N ILE A 359 -4.19 4.05 -23.17
CA ILE A 359 -3.26 4.21 -22.02
C ILE A 359 -3.90 3.71 -20.74
N ALA A 360 -3.07 3.23 -19.82
CA ALA A 360 -3.53 2.65 -18.55
C ALA A 360 -3.96 3.73 -17.56
N PHE A 361 -3.09 4.68 -17.29
CA PHE A 361 -3.32 5.81 -16.39
C PHE A 361 -2.28 6.90 -16.63
N TRP A 362 -2.41 8.02 -15.90
CA TRP A 362 -1.51 9.16 -15.95
C TRP A 362 -0.56 9.17 -14.76
N TRP A 363 0.68 9.56 -14.99
CA TRP A 363 1.66 9.86 -13.96
C TRP A 363 1.70 11.38 -13.77
N LEU A 364 1.05 11.85 -12.70
CA LEU A 364 1.11 13.23 -12.26
C LEU A 364 2.43 13.46 -11.52
N ASP A 365 3.37 14.07 -12.21
CA ASP A 365 4.68 14.38 -11.67
C ASP A 365 4.68 15.75 -11.01
N TRP A 366 5.55 15.97 -10.02
CA TRP A 366 5.68 17.19 -9.25
C TRP A 366 4.48 17.56 -8.38
N GLN A 367 4.63 18.70 -7.59
CA GLN A 367 3.65 19.17 -6.60
C GLN A 367 2.58 20.07 -7.20
N GLN A 368 2.77 20.60 -8.42
CA GLN A 368 1.86 21.47 -9.16
C GLN A 368 1.57 22.83 -8.48
N ASP A 369 2.46 23.27 -7.59
CA ASP A 369 2.30 24.49 -6.77
C ASP A 369 3.07 25.71 -7.31
N TYR A 370 3.63 25.61 -8.53
CA TYR A 370 4.48 26.62 -9.13
C TYR A 370 3.75 27.93 -9.43
N ILE A 371 2.56 27.87 -10.03
CA ILE A 371 1.78 29.08 -10.39
C ILE A 371 0.99 29.57 -9.17
N TYR A 372 0.33 28.67 -8.47
CA TYR A 372 -0.41 28.92 -7.26
C TYR A 372 0.10 27.99 -6.15
N PRO A 373 0.53 28.54 -4.98
CA PRO A 373 1.06 27.70 -3.90
C PRO A 373 0.01 26.80 -3.25
N VAL A 374 -1.26 27.16 -3.42
CA VAL A 374 -2.43 26.39 -2.95
C VAL A 374 -3.54 26.38 -4.00
N VAL A 375 -4.44 25.43 -3.91
CA VAL A 375 -5.64 25.38 -4.74
C VAL A 375 -6.45 26.65 -4.51
N ARG A 376 -6.76 27.36 -5.58
CA ARG A 376 -7.45 28.67 -5.51
C ARG A 376 -8.77 28.56 -4.72
N GLY A 377 -8.96 29.51 -3.82
CA GLY A 377 -10.14 29.57 -2.95
C GLY A 377 -10.05 28.66 -1.72
N THR A 378 -8.92 28.05 -1.47
CA THR A 378 -8.69 27.13 -0.32
C THR A 378 -7.34 27.43 0.35
N GLN A 379 -7.01 26.67 1.41
CA GLN A 379 -5.68 26.60 2.02
C GLN A 379 -4.98 25.29 1.70
N MET A 380 -5.56 24.45 0.85
CA MET A 380 -5.06 23.11 0.51
C MET A 380 -3.94 23.19 -0.54
N LYS A 381 -2.87 22.42 -0.35
CA LYS A 381 -1.87 22.15 -1.40
C LYS A 381 -2.51 21.44 -2.60
N HIS A 382 -1.87 21.49 -3.76
CA HIS A 382 -2.43 20.86 -4.98
C HIS A 382 -2.43 19.33 -4.92
N LEU A 383 -1.36 18.69 -4.48
CA LEU A 383 -1.23 17.23 -4.52
C LEU A 383 -2.38 16.47 -3.84
N PRO A 384 -2.81 16.77 -2.60
CA PRO A 384 -3.91 16.05 -1.97
C PRO A 384 -5.19 16.08 -2.80
N TRP A 385 -5.46 17.22 -3.44
CA TRP A 385 -6.64 17.42 -4.26
C TRP A 385 -6.53 16.76 -5.64
N LEU A 386 -5.37 16.88 -6.28
CA LEU A 386 -5.13 16.30 -7.59
C LEU A 386 -5.07 14.77 -7.51
N ASN A 387 -4.44 14.19 -6.48
CA ASN A 387 -4.44 12.74 -6.26
C ASN A 387 -5.87 12.20 -6.16
N TYR A 388 -6.76 12.90 -5.43
CA TYR A 388 -8.18 12.56 -5.37
C TYR A 388 -8.86 12.66 -6.75
N LEU A 389 -8.65 13.76 -7.49
CA LEU A 389 -9.29 13.95 -8.80
C LEU A 389 -8.82 12.91 -9.83
N TYR A 390 -7.51 12.69 -9.94
CA TYR A 390 -6.93 11.75 -10.89
C TYR A 390 -7.30 10.29 -10.59
N PHE A 391 -7.26 9.93 -9.33
CA PHE A 391 -7.69 8.59 -8.90
C PHE A 391 -9.15 8.35 -9.30
N ASN A 392 -10.06 9.27 -8.96
CA ASN A 392 -11.47 9.14 -9.31
C ASN A 392 -11.72 9.19 -10.82
N TYR A 393 -10.99 10.04 -11.55
CA TYR A 393 -11.06 10.07 -13.00
C TYR A 393 -10.66 8.72 -13.62
N SER A 394 -9.67 8.05 -13.07
CA SER A 394 -9.21 6.74 -13.56
C SER A 394 -10.15 5.57 -13.22
N CYS A 395 -11.09 5.75 -12.27
CA CYS A 395 -12.10 4.73 -11.89
C CYS A 395 -13.20 4.52 -12.94
N ARG A 396 -13.18 5.23 -14.05
CA ARG A 396 -14.20 5.11 -15.10
C ARG A 396 -14.32 3.68 -15.65
N ASN A 397 -15.51 3.32 -16.12
CA ASN A 397 -15.80 2.00 -16.74
C ASN A 397 -15.57 0.80 -15.78
N GLY A 398 -15.74 1.00 -14.48
CA GLY A 398 -15.56 -0.06 -13.48
C GLY A 398 -14.10 -0.47 -13.24
N LEU A 399 -13.14 0.29 -13.75
CA LEU A 399 -11.72 0.05 -13.48
C LEU A 399 -11.36 0.50 -12.07
N ARG A 400 -10.38 -0.18 -11.47
CA ARG A 400 -9.76 0.30 -10.22
C ARG A 400 -9.10 1.64 -10.45
N GLY A 401 -9.17 2.52 -9.46
CA GLY A 401 -8.47 3.79 -9.49
C GLY A 401 -6.96 3.57 -9.61
N ALA A 402 -6.31 4.49 -10.31
CA ALA A 402 -4.86 4.56 -10.41
C ALA A 402 -4.45 6.03 -10.49
N GLY A 403 -3.80 6.51 -9.45
CA GLY A 403 -3.15 7.80 -9.41
C GLY A 403 -1.67 7.55 -9.14
N PHE A 404 -0.79 7.80 -10.12
CA PHE A 404 0.65 7.68 -9.91
C PHE A 404 1.23 9.07 -9.67
N SER A 405 1.64 9.35 -8.45
CA SER A 405 2.09 10.66 -8.04
C SER A 405 2.89 10.58 -6.72
N ARG A 406 3.23 11.73 -6.12
CA ARG A 406 3.91 11.81 -4.82
C ARG A 406 2.91 11.71 -3.66
N TRP A 407 3.39 11.32 -2.49
CA TRP A 407 2.62 11.26 -1.25
C TRP A 407 2.07 12.64 -0.83
N ALA A 408 0.81 12.69 -0.42
CA ALA A 408 0.10 13.93 -0.14
C ALA A 408 -0.61 13.98 1.23
N GLY A 409 -0.22 13.13 2.18
CA GLY A 409 -0.75 13.16 3.55
C GLY A 409 -1.90 12.19 3.82
N TRP A 410 -2.62 12.39 4.93
CA TRP A 410 -3.56 11.41 5.51
C TRP A 410 -4.74 11.02 4.63
N GLY A 411 -5.09 11.81 3.61
CA GLY A 411 -6.13 11.44 2.63
C GLY A 411 -5.64 10.50 1.53
N ASP A 412 -4.34 10.41 1.34
CA ASP A 412 -3.68 9.76 0.21
C ASP A 412 -3.64 8.21 0.25
N PRO A 413 -3.78 7.53 1.40
CA PRO A 413 -3.92 6.06 1.41
C PRO A 413 -4.97 5.51 0.45
N ARG A 414 -5.99 6.31 0.11
CA ARG A 414 -7.04 5.92 -0.86
C ARG A 414 -6.68 6.17 -2.31
N HIS A 415 -5.56 6.80 -2.60
CA HIS A 415 -5.18 7.21 -3.95
C HIS A 415 -3.80 6.62 -4.36
N PRO A 416 -3.61 5.27 -4.26
CA PRO A 416 -2.35 4.69 -4.69
C PRO A 416 -2.18 4.85 -6.21
N ILE A 417 -0.95 4.94 -6.68
CA ILE A 417 0.32 4.53 -6.09
C ILE A 417 1.24 5.75 -6.01
N GLN A 418 2.24 5.72 -5.13
CA GLN A 418 3.18 6.82 -4.96
C GLN A 418 4.58 6.46 -5.48
N PHE A 419 5.36 7.49 -5.85
CA PHE A 419 6.80 7.40 -6.05
C PHE A 419 7.52 8.47 -5.23
N SER A 420 8.81 8.26 -4.96
CA SER A 420 9.56 9.09 -4.03
C SER A 420 10.04 10.43 -4.61
N GLY A 421 9.97 10.62 -5.94
CA GLY A 421 10.54 11.78 -6.61
C GLY A 421 11.98 11.55 -7.07
N ASP A 422 12.65 12.62 -7.51
CA ASP A 422 13.90 12.63 -8.24
C ASP A 422 15.12 12.60 -7.29
N ALA A 423 15.37 11.48 -6.65
CA ALA A 423 16.45 11.30 -5.69
C ALA A 423 17.82 11.04 -6.36
N VAL A 424 18.89 11.34 -5.63
CA VAL A 424 20.27 11.06 -6.09
C VAL A 424 20.61 9.57 -5.88
N GLY A 425 21.16 8.94 -6.90
CA GLY A 425 21.60 7.54 -6.85
C GLY A 425 22.90 7.37 -6.05
N ASN A 426 22.79 7.09 -4.76
CA ASN A 426 23.91 6.76 -3.87
C ASN A 426 23.47 5.81 -2.75
N TRP A 427 24.45 5.29 -1.99
CA TRP A 427 24.21 4.31 -0.93
C TRP A 427 23.40 4.88 0.26
N GLU A 428 23.51 6.15 0.57
CA GLU A 428 22.77 6.80 1.65
C GLU A 428 21.29 6.92 1.32
N VAL A 429 20.97 7.26 0.06
CA VAL A 429 19.58 7.31 -0.42
C VAL A 429 18.98 5.91 -0.51
N LEU A 430 19.71 4.91 -1.02
CA LEU A 430 19.23 3.52 -1.00
C LEU A 430 18.86 3.08 0.42
N ARG A 431 19.75 3.31 1.38
CA ARG A 431 19.48 2.98 2.78
C ARG A 431 18.24 3.68 3.31
N PHE A 432 18.13 4.98 3.03
CA PHE A 432 16.98 5.77 3.47
C PHE A 432 15.67 5.35 2.79
N GLU A 433 15.70 5.02 1.50
CA GLU A 433 14.50 4.53 0.78
C GLU A 433 13.99 3.18 1.32
N ILE A 434 14.88 2.29 1.74
CA ILE A 434 14.48 1.03 2.40
C ILE A 434 13.72 1.34 3.71
N GLU A 435 14.24 2.24 4.53
CA GLU A 435 13.59 2.69 5.77
C GLU A 435 12.26 3.40 5.48
N LEU A 436 12.24 4.36 4.55
CA LEU A 436 11.05 5.09 4.11
C LEU A 436 9.94 4.12 3.67
N THR A 437 10.27 3.12 2.85
CA THR A 437 9.30 2.17 2.32
C THR A 437 8.58 1.40 3.44
N ALA A 438 9.31 0.99 4.47
CA ALA A 438 8.73 0.27 5.59
C ALA A 438 7.94 1.20 6.54
N THR A 439 8.50 2.38 6.88
CA THR A 439 7.87 3.33 7.81
C THR A 439 6.65 4.02 7.23
N SER A 440 6.58 4.23 5.91
CA SER A 440 5.41 4.84 5.25
C SER A 440 4.13 4.05 5.47
N GLY A 441 4.24 2.75 5.73
CA GLY A 441 3.13 1.89 6.16
C GLY A 441 2.44 2.39 7.42
N ASN A 442 3.15 3.07 8.32
CA ASN A 442 2.60 3.68 9.53
C ASN A 442 1.61 4.83 9.24
N ALA A 443 1.60 5.35 8.02
CA ALA A 443 0.67 6.39 7.58
C ALA A 443 -0.38 5.87 6.57
N GLY A 444 -0.36 4.56 6.27
CA GLY A 444 -1.25 3.95 5.27
C GLY A 444 -0.73 4.02 3.83
N CYS A 445 0.49 4.51 3.61
CA CYS A 445 1.15 4.49 2.30
C CYS A 445 1.81 3.12 2.08
N PHE A 446 1.16 2.24 1.30
CA PHE A 446 1.57 0.84 1.18
C PHE A 446 2.24 0.50 -0.15
N PHE A 447 2.11 1.35 -1.17
CA PHE A 447 2.48 1.01 -2.54
C PHE A 447 3.40 2.05 -3.15
N TRP A 448 4.68 1.72 -3.24
CA TRP A 448 5.73 2.56 -3.81
C TRP A 448 6.23 2.04 -5.15
N ALA A 449 6.51 2.95 -6.07
CA ALA A 449 7.24 2.72 -7.31
C ALA A 449 8.43 3.67 -7.40
N HIS A 450 9.42 3.45 -6.53
CA HIS A 450 10.65 4.24 -6.47
C HIS A 450 11.45 4.19 -7.78
N ASP A 451 12.31 5.17 -8.00
CA ASP A 451 13.30 5.21 -9.08
C ASP A 451 14.49 4.30 -8.74
N LEU A 452 14.39 2.99 -9.03
CA LEU A 452 15.45 2.05 -8.68
C LEU A 452 16.78 2.44 -9.35
N GLY A 453 17.79 2.67 -8.51
CA GLY A 453 19.10 3.16 -8.90
C GLY A 453 19.27 4.69 -8.72
N GLY A 454 18.21 5.38 -8.35
CA GLY A 454 18.14 6.83 -8.24
C GLY A 454 17.89 7.52 -9.58
N PHE A 455 17.26 8.70 -9.55
CA PHE A 455 16.98 9.49 -10.75
C PHE A 455 18.25 10.15 -11.30
N TYR A 456 19.03 10.81 -10.44
CA TYR A 456 20.30 11.43 -10.80
C TYR A 456 21.50 10.55 -10.42
N GLY A 457 22.51 10.42 -11.27
CA GLY A 457 23.74 9.72 -10.95
C GLY A 457 23.54 8.21 -10.74
N GLY A 458 24.19 7.63 -9.72
CA GLY A 458 24.07 6.20 -9.44
C GLY A 458 24.65 5.33 -10.56
N LYS A 459 25.87 5.70 -11.05
CA LYS A 459 26.59 4.97 -12.12
C LYS A 459 27.42 3.79 -11.58
N ASP A 460 27.32 3.51 -10.27
CA ASP A 460 27.92 2.33 -9.64
C ASP A 460 27.07 1.10 -9.91
N PRO A 461 27.57 0.08 -10.62
CA PRO A 461 26.81 -1.11 -10.95
C PRO A 461 26.51 -2.00 -9.73
N ASP A 462 27.32 -1.98 -8.68
CA ASP A 462 27.02 -2.70 -7.43
C ASP A 462 25.82 -2.05 -6.74
N LEU A 463 25.85 -0.73 -6.55
CA LEU A 463 24.73 0.03 -6.01
C LEU A 463 23.42 -0.25 -6.78
N TYR A 464 23.45 -0.20 -8.11
CA TYR A 464 22.26 -0.42 -8.93
C TYR A 464 21.74 -1.85 -8.79
N THR A 465 22.61 -2.84 -8.72
CA THR A 465 22.23 -4.24 -8.49
C THR A 465 21.58 -4.41 -7.11
N ARG A 466 22.16 -3.81 -6.05
CA ARG A 466 21.59 -3.88 -4.69
C ARG A 466 20.25 -3.14 -4.61
N TRP A 467 20.09 -2.02 -5.33
CA TRP A 467 18.80 -1.36 -5.44
C TRP A 467 17.74 -2.20 -6.16
N THR A 468 18.15 -2.93 -7.20
CA THR A 468 17.29 -3.89 -7.90
C THR A 468 16.86 -5.04 -6.98
N GLN A 469 17.76 -5.54 -6.10
CA GLN A 469 17.41 -6.52 -5.07
C GLN A 469 16.35 -5.98 -4.09
N PHE A 470 16.49 -4.74 -3.66
CA PHE A 470 15.43 -4.06 -2.91
C PHE A 470 14.13 -3.94 -3.73
N GLY A 471 14.23 -3.71 -5.04
CA GLY A 471 13.09 -3.66 -5.96
C GLY A 471 12.24 -4.94 -6.02
N LEU A 472 12.82 -6.12 -5.74
CA LEU A 472 12.05 -7.36 -5.57
C LEU A 472 11.00 -7.22 -4.47
N LEU A 473 11.34 -6.51 -3.40
CA LEU A 473 10.55 -6.34 -2.18
C LEU A 473 9.76 -5.03 -2.16
N ASN A 474 9.67 -4.31 -3.26
CA ASN A 474 8.79 -3.15 -3.41
C ASN A 474 7.42 -3.55 -3.96
N SER A 475 6.44 -2.67 -3.86
CA SER A 475 5.14 -2.92 -4.48
C SER A 475 5.25 -2.98 -6.00
N SER A 476 6.17 -2.20 -6.60
CA SER A 476 6.46 -2.17 -8.04
C SER A 476 7.97 -2.26 -8.28
N LEU A 477 8.39 -2.98 -9.31
CA LEU A 477 9.78 -3.02 -9.74
C LEU A 477 9.94 -2.03 -10.90
N ARG A 478 10.16 -0.75 -10.59
CA ARG A 478 10.25 0.34 -11.56
C ARG A 478 11.67 0.87 -11.66
N ILE A 479 12.22 0.92 -12.87
CA ILE A 479 13.47 1.63 -13.17
C ILE A 479 13.17 2.97 -13.81
N HIS A 480 13.95 4.00 -13.45
CA HIS A 480 13.83 5.35 -14.02
C HIS A 480 15.16 6.10 -13.93
N SER A 481 15.38 7.07 -14.81
CA SER A 481 16.54 7.96 -14.77
C SER A 481 16.30 9.24 -15.56
N VAL A 482 17.08 10.26 -15.20
CA VAL A 482 17.15 11.57 -15.86
C VAL A 482 17.63 11.46 -17.32
N LEU A 483 17.40 12.52 -18.09
CA LEU A 483 17.92 12.74 -19.45
C LEU A 483 19.45 12.87 -19.44
N ASP A 484 20.13 11.77 -19.23
CA ASP A 484 21.59 11.63 -19.34
C ASP A 484 21.91 10.47 -20.29
N LYS A 485 22.69 10.75 -21.35
CA LYS A 485 23.06 9.72 -22.34
C LYS A 485 23.89 8.58 -21.75
N ASP A 486 24.63 8.87 -20.69
CA ASP A 486 25.51 7.92 -20.00
C ASP A 486 24.84 7.22 -18.80
N LEU A 487 23.51 7.43 -18.62
CA LEU A 487 22.72 6.84 -17.56
C LEU A 487 21.49 6.13 -18.14
N ASP A 488 21.63 4.83 -18.36
CA ASP A 488 20.55 3.97 -18.82
C ASP A 488 20.41 2.78 -17.86
N ARG A 489 19.20 2.62 -17.31
CA ARG A 489 18.88 1.60 -16.29
C ARG A 489 18.53 0.23 -16.89
N ARG A 490 18.63 0.02 -18.20
CA ARG A 490 18.45 -1.32 -18.78
C ARG A 490 19.50 -2.28 -18.19
N PRO A 491 19.11 -3.39 -17.53
CA PRO A 491 20.04 -4.22 -16.76
C PRO A 491 21.22 -4.79 -17.56
N TRP A 492 21.02 -5.10 -18.84
CA TRP A 492 22.04 -5.69 -19.72
C TRP A 492 23.15 -4.72 -20.15
N LEU A 493 22.99 -3.43 -19.90
CA LEU A 493 24.01 -2.41 -20.20
C LEU A 493 25.08 -2.27 -19.11
N TRP A 494 24.91 -2.96 -17.97
CA TRP A 494 25.76 -2.79 -16.78
C TRP A 494 26.88 -3.86 -16.65
N GLY A 495 26.93 -4.81 -17.58
CA GLY A 495 27.90 -5.90 -17.63
C GLY A 495 27.33 -7.23 -17.17
N GLU A 496 27.89 -8.32 -17.71
CA GLU A 496 27.34 -9.66 -17.63
C GLU A 496 27.05 -10.16 -16.20
N LYS A 497 27.96 -9.93 -15.25
CA LYS A 497 27.74 -10.38 -13.86
C LYS A 497 26.58 -9.65 -13.18
N TYR A 498 26.41 -8.35 -13.47
CA TYR A 498 25.35 -7.52 -12.92
C TYR A 498 24.00 -7.84 -13.59
N GLU A 499 24.01 -8.01 -14.91
CA GLU A 499 22.85 -8.46 -15.66
C GLU A 499 22.33 -9.80 -15.12
N LYS A 500 23.22 -10.79 -14.92
CA LYS A 500 22.86 -12.09 -14.36
C LYS A 500 22.24 -11.97 -12.97
N ALA A 501 22.84 -11.19 -12.08
CA ALA A 501 22.31 -10.96 -10.73
C ALA A 501 20.93 -10.29 -10.79
N MET A 502 20.76 -9.23 -11.57
CA MET A 502 19.49 -8.53 -11.73
C MET A 502 18.42 -9.41 -12.39
N ARG A 503 18.78 -10.22 -13.41
CA ARG A 503 17.85 -11.16 -14.06
C ARG A 503 17.27 -12.15 -13.05
N THR A 504 18.08 -12.66 -12.14
CA THR A 504 17.61 -13.54 -11.06
C THR A 504 16.53 -12.85 -10.23
N ILE A 505 16.69 -11.56 -9.89
CA ILE A 505 15.72 -10.79 -9.12
C ILE A 505 14.41 -10.58 -9.87
N TYR A 506 14.47 -10.24 -11.16
CA TYR A 506 13.30 -10.08 -11.99
C TYR A 506 12.53 -11.40 -12.17
N HIS A 507 13.25 -12.53 -12.33
CA HIS A 507 12.64 -13.86 -12.38
C HIS A 507 11.97 -14.23 -11.04
N MET A 508 12.63 -13.99 -9.90
CA MET A 508 12.05 -14.21 -8.58
C MET A 508 10.78 -13.36 -8.39
N ARG A 509 10.81 -12.08 -8.83
CA ARG A 509 9.63 -11.20 -8.77
C ARG A 509 8.46 -11.79 -9.54
N SER A 510 8.71 -12.27 -10.77
CA SER A 510 7.70 -12.94 -11.59
C SER A 510 7.14 -14.17 -10.88
N GLN A 511 8.02 -14.99 -10.28
CA GLN A 511 7.60 -16.21 -9.57
C GLN A 511 6.79 -15.91 -8.30
N PHE A 512 7.12 -14.86 -7.55
CA PHE A 512 6.41 -14.49 -6.33
C PHE A 512 5.09 -13.72 -6.58
N MET A 513 4.70 -13.44 -7.80
CA MET A 513 3.52 -12.63 -8.09
C MET A 513 2.23 -13.13 -7.41
N PRO A 514 1.92 -14.45 -7.32
CA PRO A 514 0.75 -14.93 -6.58
C PRO A 514 0.81 -14.61 -5.08
N TYR A 515 1.99 -14.70 -4.47
CA TYR A 515 2.21 -14.31 -3.07
C TYR A 515 2.06 -12.80 -2.87
N ILE A 516 2.70 -11.99 -3.74
CA ILE A 516 2.67 -10.53 -3.68
C ILE A 516 1.22 -10.05 -3.80
N TYR A 517 0.48 -10.55 -4.77
CA TYR A 517 -0.89 -10.11 -5.02
C TYR A 517 -1.86 -10.53 -3.90
N SER A 518 -1.66 -11.70 -3.29
CA SER A 518 -2.39 -12.11 -2.09
C SER A 518 -2.08 -11.21 -0.89
N SER A 519 -0.82 -10.76 -0.74
CA SER A 519 -0.44 -9.79 0.30
C SER A 519 -1.02 -8.40 0.04
N VAL A 520 -1.15 -7.98 -1.23
CA VAL A 520 -1.87 -6.75 -1.61
C VAL A 520 -3.35 -6.81 -1.21
N ARG A 521 -3.97 -7.98 -1.30
CA ARG A 521 -5.33 -8.18 -0.77
C ARG A 521 -5.40 -7.94 0.74
N GLN A 522 -4.40 -8.40 1.50
CA GLN A 522 -4.33 -8.14 2.96
C GLN A 522 -4.16 -6.66 3.26
N CYS A 523 -3.39 -5.91 2.46
CA CYS A 523 -3.30 -4.46 2.61
C CYS A 523 -4.70 -3.81 2.56
N HIS A 524 -5.55 -4.25 1.65
CA HIS A 524 -6.91 -3.77 1.50
C HIS A 524 -7.83 -4.22 2.64
N THR A 525 -7.83 -5.51 2.97
CA THR A 525 -8.78 -6.08 3.94
C THR A 525 -8.39 -5.82 5.38
N GLU A 526 -7.10 -5.94 5.71
CA GLU A 526 -6.59 -5.89 7.08
C GLU A 526 -5.88 -4.58 7.42
N MET A 527 -5.67 -3.69 6.45
CA MET A 527 -4.89 -2.47 6.62
C MET A 527 -3.45 -2.75 7.09
N LEU A 528 -2.87 -3.85 6.64
CA LEU A 528 -1.49 -4.23 6.94
C LEU A 528 -0.58 -3.82 5.78
N PRO A 529 0.50 -3.08 6.01
CA PRO A 529 1.44 -2.69 4.95
C PRO A 529 2.05 -3.89 4.25
N LEU A 530 2.31 -3.78 2.94
CA LEU A 530 3.05 -4.81 2.19
C LEU A 530 4.48 -4.95 2.73
N ASN A 531 5.13 -3.80 2.97
CA ASN A 531 6.42 -3.70 3.66
C ASN A 531 6.15 -3.26 5.11
N ARG A 532 6.28 -4.20 6.06
CA ARG A 532 5.97 -3.93 7.47
C ARG A 532 7.22 -3.80 8.29
N CYS A 533 7.40 -2.66 8.95
CA CYS A 533 8.40 -2.54 10.00
C CYS A 533 8.25 -3.69 11.01
N MET A 534 9.38 -4.21 11.47
CA MET A 534 9.41 -5.37 12.36
C MET A 534 8.54 -5.21 13.60
N TYR A 535 8.45 -4.00 14.17
CA TYR A 535 7.63 -3.71 15.37
C TYR A 535 6.12 -3.85 15.15
N ILE A 536 5.61 -3.85 13.91
CA ILE A 536 4.18 -4.06 13.66
C ILE A 536 3.78 -5.51 14.01
N ASP A 537 4.64 -6.47 13.70
CA ASP A 537 4.42 -7.88 14.02
C ASP A 537 5.01 -8.31 15.38
N TYR A 538 6.06 -7.62 15.86
CA TYR A 538 6.84 -7.99 17.06
C TYR A 538 6.99 -6.81 18.02
N SER A 539 5.88 -6.13 18.35
CA SER A 539 5.88 -4.87 19.12
C SER A 539 6.48 -4.98 20.51
N ASN A 540 6.48 -6.18 21.11
CA ASN A 540 7.03 -6.43 22.45
C ASN A 540 8.53 -6.71 22.43
N SER A 541 9.14 -6.98 21.27
CA SER A 541 10.58 -7.19 21.16
C SER A 541 11.32 -5.88 21.02
N LYS A 542 12.38 -5.67 21.82
CA LYS A 542 13.24 -4.50 21.71
C LYS A 542 13.98 -4.47 20.38
N GLU A 543 14.36 -5.64 19.87
CA GLU A 543 15.10 -5.80 18.62
C GLU A 543 14.31 -5.31 17.41
N ALA A 544 12.98 -5.43 17.45
CA ALA A 544 12.09 -4.99 16.37
C ALA A 544 12.21 -3.48 16.03
N TYR A 545 12.78 -2.69 16.92
CA TYR A 545 12.97 -1.24 16.75
C TYR A 545 14.40 -0.83 16.37
N HIS A 546 15.32 -1.80 16.21
CA HIS A 546 16.75 -1.54 16.01
C HIS A 546 17.23 -1.81 14.57
N TYR A 547 16.36 -2.33 13.71
CA TYR A 547 16.71 -2.74 12.33
C TYR A 547 15.85 -1.97 11.29
N PRO A 548 16.12 -0.67 11.03
CA PRO A 548 15.27 0.16 10.17
C PRO A 548 15.25 -0.31 8.70
N CYS A 549 16.33 -0.97 8.24
CA CYS A 549 16.42 -1.51 6.88
C CYS A 549 15.98 -2.99 6.79
N GLN A 550 15.31 -3.52 7.82
CA GLN A 550 14.75 -4.86 7.84
C GLN A 550 13.24 -4.79 8.03
N PHE A 551 12.50 -5.58 7.27
CA PHE A 551 11.04 -5.56 7.29
C PHE A 551 10.45 -6.91 6.90
N MET A 552 9.19 -7.15 7.30
CA MET A 552 8.39 -8.22 6.74
C MET A 552 7.81 -7.77 5.39
N PHE A 553 7.93 -8.60 4.37
CA PHE A 553 7.29 -8.42 3.07
C PHE A 553 6.11 -9.41 2.97
N GLY A 554 4.90 -8.91 3.17
CA GLY A 554 3.75 -9.75 3.49
C GLY A 554 3.97 -10.53 4.80
N ASP A 555 3.28 -11.66 4.97
CA ASP A 555 3.31 -12.42 6.23
C ASP A 555 4.48 -13.40 6.35
N LEU A 556 5.06 -13.84 5.21
CA LEU A 556 5.94 -14.99 5.19
C LEU A 556 7.42 -14.66 4.91
N LEU A 557 7.70 -13.54 4.25
CA LEU A 557 9.05 -13.18 3.86
C LEU A 557 9.63 -12.09 4.76
N LEU A 558 10.89 -12.23 5.15
CA LEU A 558 11.68 -11.23 5.85
C LEU A 558 12.81 -10.79 4.92
N GLY A 559 12.86 -9.50 4.63
CA GLY A 559 13.93 -8.89 3.82
C GLY A 559 14.78 -7.94 4.64
N ALA A 560 16.10 -7.99 4.43
CA ALA A 560 17.05 -7.01 4.95
C ALA A 560 18.01 -6.59 3.83
N PRO A 561 17.55 -5.82 2.83
CA PRO A 561 18.33 -5.47 1.65
C PRO A 561 19.69 -4.87 2.00
N ILE A 562 20.70 -5.21 1.20
CA ILE A 562 22.06 -4.66 1.34
C ILE A 562 22.01 -3.16 1.01
N SER A 563 22.44 -2.33 1.93
CA SER A 563 22.41 -0.87 1.82
C SER A 563 23.77 -0.20 2.05
N SER A 564 24.85 -0.96 1.88
CA SER A 564 26.23 -0.49 1.96
C SER A 564 27.07 -1.20 0.89
N PRO A 565 28.15 -0.57 0.40
CA PRO A 565 29.04 -1.20 -0.57
C PRO A 565 29.67 -2.46 0.00
N GLY A 566 29.94 -3.42 -0.90
CA GLY A 566 30.77 -4.59 -0.60
C GLY A 566 32.24 -4.23 -0.37
N ASN A 567 33.01 -5.21 0.13
CA ASN A 567 34.47 -5.10 0.22
C ASN A 567 35.13 -5.12 -1.20
N ALA A 568 36.45 -5.20 -1.27
CA ALA A 568 37.19 -5.19 -2.53
C ALA A 568 36.79 -6.36 -3.46
N GLU A 569 36.31 -7.48 -2.91
CA GLU A 569 35.80 -8.63 -3.64
C GLU A 569 34.31 -8.51 -4.01
N GLY A 570 33.65 -7.39 -3.65
CA GLY A 570 32.21 -7.16 -3.85
C GLY A 570 31.30 -7.89 -2.86
N ILE A 571 31.85 -8.38 -1.75
CA ILE A 571 31.11 -9.11 -0.71
C ILE A 571 30.63 -8.11 0.33
N ALA A 572 29.32 -8.02 0.52
CA ALA A 572 28.70 -7.21 1.58
C ALA A 572 28.46 -8.04 2.83
N GLU A 573 28.59 -7.43 4.00
CA GLU A 573 28.25 -8.03 5.29
C GLU A 573 26.99 -7.37 5.83
N GLN A 574 26.03 -8.20 6.28
CA GLN A 574 24.75 -7.70 6.81
C GLN A 574 24.41 -8.39 8.13
N LYS A 575 23.97 -7.59 9.09
CA LYS A 575 23.42 -8.05 10.35
C LYS A 575 21.89 -8.15 10.25
N ILE A 576 21.34 -9.31 10.63
CA ILE A 576 19.92 -9.63 10.48
C ILE A 576 19.39 -10.15 11.82
N TRP A 577 18.27 -9.65 12.28
CA TRP A 577 17.52 -10.20 13.40
C TRP A 577 16.43 -11.14 12.89
N LEU A 578 16.45 -12.39 13.34
CA LEU A 578 15.43 -13.41 13.04
C LEU A 578 14.49 -13.50 14.24
N PRO A 579 13.22 -13.07 14.14
CA PRO A 579 12.27 -13.04 15.24
C PRO A 579 11.93 -14.42 15.78
N GLU A 580 11.55 -14.46 17.07
CA GLU A 580 11.02 -15.64 17.76
C GLU A 580 9.72 -16.19 17.14
N GLY A 581 9.36 -17.42 17.55
CA GLY A 581 8.09 -18.07 17.21
C GLY A 581 8.08 -18.76 15.83
N ASN A 582 9.18 -18.74 15.06
CA ASN A 582 9.32 -19.46 13.79
C ASN A 582 10.76 -19.91 13.60
N CYS A 583 10.95 -20.99 12.83
CA CYS A 583 12.20 -21.23 12.16
C CYS A 583 12.24 -20.50 10.81
N TRP A 584 13.41 -20.13 10.35
CA TRP A 584 13.63 -19.33 9.15
C TRP A 584 14.55 -20.05 8.17
N TYR A 585 14.31 -19.84 6.89
CA TYR A 585 15.16 -20.39 5.84
C TYR A 585 15.65 -19.28 4.92
N ASP A 586 16.93 -19.20 4.68
CA ASP A 586 17.50 -18.37 3.62
C ASP A 586 17.02 -18.90 2.27
N LEU A 587 16.39 -18.04 1.47
CA LEU A 587 15.78 -18.45 0.19
C LEU A 587 16.79 -18.81 -0.90
N PHE A 588 18.04 -18.34 -0.81
CA PHE A 588 19.07 -18.61 -1.79
C PHE A 588 19.86 -19.89 -1.48
N THR A 589 20.14 -20.13 -0.20
CA THR A 589 20.97 -21.27 0.23
C THR A 589 20.14 -22.43 0.76
N GLY A 590 18.92 -22.16 1.20
CA GLY A 590 18.10 -23.14 1.91
C GLY A 590 18.52 -23.34 3.38
N GLN A 591 19.54 -22.65 3.88
CA GLN A 591 20.01 -22.83 5.25
C GLN A 591 18.91 -22.49 6.26
N ARG A 592 18.71 -23.37 7.24
CA ARG A 592 17.76 -23.20 8.33
C ARG A 592 18.41 -22.48 9.50
N TYR A 593 17.66 -21.54 10.06
CA TYR A 593 17.99 -20.80 11.28
C TYR A 593 16.85 -20.91 12.28
N GLU A 594 17.17 -20.95 13.55
CA GLU A 594 16.17 -20.76 14.61
C GLU A 594 15.77 -19.29 14.70
N GLY A 595 14.58 -19.04 15.26
CA GLY A 595 14.20 -17.68 15.65
C GLY A 595 14.90 -17.21 16.91
N ASP A 596 14.59 -15.98 17.34
CA ASP A 596 15.14 -15.30 18.53
C ASP A 596 16.68 -15.18 18.52
N GLN A 597 17.25 -14.86 17.35
CA GLN A 597 18.68 -14.64 17.23
C GLN A 597 19.01 -13.53 16.23
N THR A 598 20.21 -12.98 16.41
CA THR A 598 20.81 -12.10 15.41
C THR A 598 21.98 -12.83 14.77
N ILE A 599 22.00 -12.83 13.45
CA ILE A 599 23.07 -13.39 12.62
C ILE A 599 23.81 -12.28 11.90
N THR A 600 25.05 -12.54 11.52
CA THR A 600 25.84 -11.70 10.62
C THR A 600 26.36 -12.58 9.51
N GLU A 601 25.95 -12.27 8.29
CA GLU A 601 26.23 -13.09 7.12
C GLU A 601 26.88 -12.28 5.99
N LYS A 602 27.60 -12.97 5.11
CA LYS A 602 28.25 -12.41 3.94
C LYS A 602 27.48 -12.73 2.67
N TYR A 603 27.29 -11.71 1.84
CA TYR A 603 26.50 -11.79 0.63
C TYR A 603 27.30 -11.36 -0.60
N GLU A 604 27.52 -12.30 -1.50
CA GLU A 604 27.98 -12.05 -2.86
C GLU A 604 26.92 -11.27 -3.64
N LEU A 605 27.26 -10.78 -4.83
CA LEU A 605 26.38 -9.92 -5.62
C LEU A 605 25.05 -10.57 -6.01
N GLU A 606 25.04 -11.89 -6.24
CA GLU A 606 23.84 -12.63 -6.65
C GLU A 606 22.84 -12.88 -5.50
N ARG A 607 23.24 -12.62 -4.25
CA ARG A 607 22.42 -12.92 -3.06
C ARG A 607 22.26 -11.70 -2.17
N PHE A 608 21.17 -11.66 -1.42
CA PHE A 608 20.92 -10.70 -0.36
C PHE A 608 20.07 -11.36 0.74
N PRO A 609 20.00 -10.80 1.95
CA PRO A 609 19.19 -11.35 3.03
C PRO A 609 17.70 -11.40 2.66
N LEU A 610 17.20 -12.60 2.38
CA LEU A 610 15.80 -12.89 2.11
C LEU A 610 15.44 -14.23 2.74
N PHE A 611 14.63 -14.18 3.79
CA PHE A 611 14.27 -15.35 4.59
C PHE A 611 12.78 -15.65 4.47
N ILE A 612 12.41 -16.92 4.57
CA ILE A 612 11.04 -17.38 4.61
C ILE A 612 10.78 -18.14 5.92
N LYS A 613 9.60 -17.98 6.47
CA LYS A 613 9.11 -18.76 7.62
C LYS A 613 8.97 -20.23 7.24
N GLY A 614 9.53 -21.13 8.08
CA GLY A 614 9.28 -22.57 7.96
C GLY A 614 7.85 -22.96 8.31
N GLY A 615 7.37 -24.06 7.72
CA GLY A 615 6.04 -24.60 8.01
C GLY A 615 4.89 -23.85 7.36
N TYR A 616 5.13 -23.05 6.31
CA TYR A 616 4.10 -22.36 5.54
C TYR A 616 4.15 -22.74 4.06
N PRO A 617 2.99 -22.89 3.39
CA PRO A 617 2.93 -23.08 1.95
C PRO A 617 2.95 -21.71 1.25
N ILE A 618 4.02 -21.38 0.54
CA ILE A 618 4.10 -20.14 -0.23
C ILE A 618 3.65 -20.37 -1.68
N PRO A 619 2.64 -19.63 -2.18
CA PRO A 619 2.19 -19.73 -3.56
C PRO A 619 3.10 -18.95 -4.49
N MET A 620 3.51 -19.60 -5.58
CA MET A 620 4.36 -19.04 -6.63
C MET A 620 3.83 -19.46 -8.01
N GLN A 621 4.36 -18.85 -9.06
CA GLN A 621 4.11 -19.25 -10.45
C GLN A 621 5.43 -19.55 -11.18
N PRO A 622 5.40 -20.27 -12.30
CA PRO A 622 6.55 -20.32 -13.21
C PRO A 622 6.93 -18.92 -13.68
N TYR A 623 8.21 -18.73 -13.97
CA TYR A 623 8.62 -17.48 -14.62
C TYR A 623 7.82 -17.21 -15.91
N THR A 624 7.48 -15.98 -16.12
CA THR A 624 6.82 -15.47 -17.32
C THR A 624 7.25 -14.02 -17.59
N ASP A 625 7.40 -13.65 -18.86
CA ASP A 625 7.76 -12.29 -19.30
C ASP A 625 6.64 -11.26 -19.14
N ARG A 626 5.42 -11.74 -18.79
CA ARG A 626 4.25 -10.93 -18.43
C ARG A 626 3.72 -11.42 -17.08
N MET A 627 4.41 -11.00 -16.01
CA MET A 627 4.20 -11.60 -14.69
C MET A 627 2.81 -11.37 -14.12
N THR A 628 2.10 -10.36 -14.60
CA THR A 628 0.80 -9.95 -14.03
C THR A 628 -0.40 -10.37 -14.87
N SER A 629 -0.25 -10.53 -16.18
CA SER A 629 -1.33 -10.86 -17.11
C SER A 629 -1.40 -12.33 -17.51
N THR A 630 -0.34 -13.12 -17.28
CA THR A 630 -0.33 -14.55 -17.59
C THR A 630 -1.29 -15.29 -16.66
N PRO A 631 -2.25 -16.10 -17.21
CA PRO A 631 -3.17 -16.88 -16.39
C PRO A 631 -2.45 -17.92 -15.52
N LEU A 632 -2.84 -18.06 -14.26
CA LEU A 632 -2.23 -18.97 -13.28
C LEU A 632 -2.70 -20.43 -13.52
N THR A 633 -2.30 -21.00 -14.65
CA THR A 633 -2.61 -22.38 -15.03
C THR A 633 -1.70 -23.42 -14.37
N LYS A 634 -0.57 -23.00 -13.86
CA LYS A 634 0.35 -23.78 -13.03
C LYS A 634 0.68 -23.00 -11.76
N LEU A 635 0.39 -23.59 -10.59
CA LEU A 635 0.73 -23.04 -9.27
C LEU A 635 1.91 -23.83 -8.71
N ILE A 636 2.96 -23.13 -8.29
CA ILE A 636 4.06 -23.68 -7.52
C ILE A 636 3.74 -23.42 -6.05
N ILE A 637 3.87 -24.44 -5.21
CA ILE A 637 3.70 -24.33 -3.76
C ILE A 637 4.98 -24.83 -3.13
N ARG A 638 5.79 -23.94 -2.58
CA ARG A 638 7.02 -24.28 -1.87
C ARG A 638 6.77 -24.34 -0.38
N CYS A 639 7.19 -25.43 0.26
CA CYS A 639 6.99 -25.66 1.69
C CYS A 639 8.31 -26.06 2.34
N TYR A 640 8.95 -25.13 3.04
CA TYR A 640 10.06 -25.46 3.92
C TYR A 640 9.54 -26.15 5.18
N PRO A 641 10.29 -27.12 5.76
CA PRO A 641 9.86 -27.77 6.99
C PRO A 641 9.58 -26.80 8.14
N GLY A 642 8.50 -27.01 8.86
CA GLY A 642 8.20 -26.28 10.08
C GLY A 642 8.68 -27.04 11.33
N ASP A 643 8.39 -26.48 12.50
CA ASP A 643 8.64 -27.13 13.77
C ASP A 643 7.57 -28.17 14.08
N GLU A 644 7.92 -29.20 14.87
CA GLU A 644 6.99 -30.26 15.26
C GLU A 644 5.77 -29.67 15.96
N GLY A 645 4.58 -30.08 15.53
CA GLY A 645 3.31 -29.61 16.03
C GLY A 645 2.76 -28.37 15.30
N CYS A 646 3.48 -27.78 14.36
CA CYS A 646 2.97 -26.62 13.61
C CYS A 646 1.79 -27.00 12.71
N CYS A 647 0.86 -26.05 12.58
CA CYS A 647 -0.28 -26.13 11.65
C CYS A 647 -0.56 -24.71 11.15
N ASN A 648 -0.13 -24.40 9.94
CA ASN A 648 -0.18 -23.08 9.36
C ASN A 648 -0.91 -23.08 8.03
N SER A 649 -1.46 -21.93 7.64
CA SER A 649 -2.14 -21.77 6.36
C SER A 649 -1.81 -20.45 5.71
N TYR A 650 -1.98 -20.40 4.39
CA TYR A 650 -1.92 -19.18 3.59
C TYR A 650 -3.07 -19.18 2.59
N SER A 651 -3.69 -18.03 2.33
CA SER A 651 -4.76 -17.88 1.35
C SER A 651 -4.24 -17.28 0.06
N LEU A 652 -4.29 -18.07 -1.02
CA LEU A 652 -4.04 -17.56 -2.38
C LEU A 652 -5.29 -16.80 -2.83
N TYR A 653 -5.12 -15.50 -3.12
CA TYR A 653 -6.16 -14.64 -3.65
C TYR A 653 -6.02 -14.44 -5.16
N GLU A 654 -7.15 -14.45 -5.87
CA GLU A 654 -7.23 -14.25 -7.31
C GLU A 654 -8.50 -13.47 -7.69
N ASP A 655 -8.37 -12.55 -8.64
CA ASP A 655 -9.47 -11.83 -9.29
C ASP A 655 -9.07 -11.47 -10.73
N ASP A 656 -9.83 -10.61 -11.41
CA ASP A 656 -9.50 -10.19 -12.78
C ASP A 656 -8.29 -9.24 -12.87
N GLY A 657 -7.84 -8.71 -11.74
CA GLY A 657 -6.67 -7.83 -11.63
C GLY A 657 -6.90 -6.38 -12.07
N ILE A 658 -8.06 -6.01 -12.57
CA ILE A 658 -8.28 -4.73 -13.26
C ILE A 658 -9.51 -3.97 -12.76
N THR A 659 -10.64 -4.68 -12.55
CA THR A 659 -11.91 -4.05 -12.21
C THR A 659 -12.14 -3.94 -10.71
N THR A 660 -13.13 -3.13 -10.32
CA THR A 660 -13.61 -3.03 -8.93
C THR A 660 -14.58 -4.15 -8.56
N ASP A 661 -14.81 -5.13 -9.44
CA ASP A 661 -15.76 -6.23 -9.23
C ASP A 661 -15.44 -7.06 -7.98
N TYR A 662 -14.16 -7.06 -7.54
CA TYR A 662 -13.75 -7.70 -6.30
C TYR A 662 -14.47 -7.14 -5.05
N GLU A 663 -14.85 -5.87 -5.04
CA GLU A 663 -15.62 -5.23 -3.97
C GLU A 663 -17.05 -5.79 -3.86
N GLN A 664 -17.52 -6.40 -4.96
CA GLN A 664 -18.82 -7.06 -5.07
C GLN A 664 -18.73 -8.58 -4.94
N GLY A 665 -17.59 -9.10 -4.44
CA GLY A 665 -17.38 -10.53 -4.22
C GLY A 665 -16.92 -11.31 -5.46
N GLN A 666 -16.59 -10.65 -6.57
CA GLN A 666 -16.05 -11.30 -7.78
C GLN A 666 -14.55 -11.56 -7.63
N TYR A 667 -14.20 -12.49 -6.78
CA TYR A 667 -12.84 -12.99 -6.53
C TYR A 667 -12.87 -14.44 -6.10
N ALA A 668 -11.73 -15.05 -6.01
CA ALA A 668 -11.57 -16.41 -5.52
C ALA A 668 -10.42 -16.52 -4.53
N GLU A 669 -10.58 -17.42 -3.56
CA GLU A 669 -9.56 -17.75 -2.57
C GLU A 669 -9.33 -19.24 -2.52
N THR A 670 -8.05 -19.65 -2.47
CA THR A 670 -7.64 -21.03 -2.29
C THR A 670 -6.80 -21.12 -1.03
N ARG A 671 -7.34 -21.75 0.02
CA ARG A 671 -6.60 -21.99 1.25
C ARG A 671 -5.58 -23.09 1.02
N LEU A 672 -4.34 -22.80 1.32
CA LEU A 672 -3.20 -23.72 1.36
C LEU A 672 -2.85 -23.98 2.83
N GLU A 673 -2.65 -25.22 3.23
CA GLU A 673 -2.39 -25.60 4.61
C GLU A 673 -1.18 -26.51 4.70
N TYR A 674 -0.33 -26.30 5.69
CA TYR A 674 0.80 -27.13 6.04
C TYR A 674 0.69 -27.56 7.49
N SER A 675 0.93 -28.83 7.79
CA SER A 675 1.06 -29.30 9.16
C SER A 675 2.17 -30.35 9.27
N LEU A 676 2.87 -30.33 10.41
CA LEU A 676 3.85 -31.35 10.81
C LEU A 676 3.47 -31.89 12.17
N LYS A 677 3.13 -33.19 12.24
CA LYS A 677 2.72 -33.84 13.49
C LYS A 677 3.24 -35.26 13.55
N ASN A 678 3.93 -35.61 14.64
CA ASN A 678 4.53 -36.93 14.87
C ASN A 678 5.49 -37.32 13.72
N GLY A 679 6.32 -36.36 13.24
CA GLY A 679 7.25 -36.56 12.15
C GLY A 679 6.62 -36.76 10.78
N ARG A 680 5.31 -36.55 10.63
CA ARG A 680 4.57 -36.66 9.37
C ARG A 680 4.10 -35.30 8.91
N THR A 681 4.48 -34.93 7.70
CA THR A 681 4.03 -33.72 7.02
C THR A 681 2.75 -33.97 6.23
N GLU A 682 1.79 -33.07 6.35
CA GLU A 682 0.61 -33.01 5.49
C GLU A 682 0.48 -31.60 4.89
N ILE A 683 0.36 -31.53 3.56
CA ILE A 683 0.06 -30.31 2.82
C ILE A 683 -1.31 -30.48 2.18
N THR A 684 -2.23 -29.54 2.44
CA THR A 684 -3.58 -29.56 1.87
C THR A 684 -3.82 -28.34 0.99
N ILE A 685 -4.24 -28.57 -0.24
CA ILE A 685 -4.81 -27.58 -1.14
C ILE A 685 -6.33 -27.75 -1.05
N HIS A 686 -6.99 -26.75 -0.46
CA HIS A 686 -8.45 -26.78 -0.32
C HIS A 686 -9.15 -26.41 -1.62
N PRO A 687 -10.43 -26.78 -1.82
CA PRO A 687 -11.24 -26.32 -2.92
C PRO A 687 -11.25 -24.78 -2.97
N THR A 688 -11.06 -24.22 -4.15
CA THR A 688 -11.13 -22.77 -4.37
C THR A 688 -12.55 -22.28 -4.07
N GLN A 689 -12.68 -21.24 -3.28
CA GLN A 689 -13.93 -20.56 -2.96
C GLN A 689 -14.07 -19.29 -3.78
N GLY A 690 -15.30 -18.99 -4.25
CA GLY A 690 -15.57 -17.81 -5.05
C GLY A 690 -15.33 -18.00 -6.55
N VAL A 691 -15.70 -16.98 -7.32
CA VAL A 691 -15.64 -16.99 -8.77
C VAL A 691 -15.41 -15.55 -9.28
N TYR A 692 -14.65 -15.43 -10.37
CA TYR A 692 -14.43 -14.17 -11.05
C TYR A 692 -14.32 -14.38 -12.58
N LYS A 693 -14.45 -13.31 -13.33
CA LYS A 693 -14.34 -13.35 -14.79
C LYS A 693 -12.90 -13.68 -15.23
N GLY A 694 -12.73 -14.71 -16.03
CA GLY A 694 -11.41 -15.17 -16.51
C GLY A 694 -10.77 -16.24 -15.62
N GLN A 695 -11.43 -16.68 -14.55
CA GLN A 695 -10.93 -17.72 -13.64
C GLN A 695 -10.60 -19.02 -14.38
N VAL A 696 -9.42 -19.58 -14.13
CA VAL A 696 -9.05 -20.90 -14.61
C VAL A 696 -9.89 -21.97 -13.92
N LYS A 697 -10.38 -22.94 -14.67
CA LYS A 697 -11.20 -24.07 -14.15
C LYS A 697 -10.35 -25.26 -13.74
N LYS A 698 -9.18 -25.40 -14.35
CA LYS A 698 -8.23 -26.49 -14.09
C LYS A 698 -6.84 -25.91 -13.93
N ARG A 699 -6.06 -26.52 -13.03
CA ARG A 699 -4.70 -26.08 -12.70
C ARG A 699 -3.78 -27.28 -12.52
N SER A 700 -2.54 -27.13 -12.90
CA SER A 700 -1.46 -28.03 -12.52
C SER A 700 -0.75 -27.47 -11.29
N TYR A 701 -0.25 -28.36 -10.45
CA TYR A 701 0.47 -27.97 -9.24
C TYR A 701 1.87 -28.56 -9.25
N GLN A 702 2.85 -27.75 -8.87
CA GLN A 702 4.22 -28.18 -8.57
C GLN A 702 4.44 -27.97 -7.08
N ILE A 703 4.62 -29.05 -6.32
CA ILE A 703 4.88 -28.97 -4.90
C ILE A 703 6.38 -29.12 -4.70
N GLU A 704 6.99 -28.09 -4.18
CA GLU A 704 8.43 -28.08 -3.87
C GLU A 704 8.63 -28.35 -2.39
N LEU A 705 9.40 -29.38 -2.11
CA LEU A 705 9.63 -29.95 -0.78
C LEU A 705 11.13 -29.86 -0.44
N PRO A 706 11.65 -28.67 -0.09
CA PRO A 706 13.04 -28.51 0.35
C PRO A 706 13.34 -29.36 1.59
N HIS A 707 14.60 -29.74 1.77
CA HIS A 707 15.14 -30.50 2.90
C HIS A 707 14.49 -31.88 3.13
N THR A 708 13.91 -32.46 2.09
CA THR A 708 13.41 -33.84 2.16
C THR A 708 14.49 -34.84 1.78
N LYS A 709 14.60 -35.92 2.57
CA LYS A 709 15.65 -36.94 2.42
C LYS A 709 15.47 -37.79 1.15
N PRO A 710 16.56 -38.30 0.54
CA PRO A 710 16.48 -39.25 -0.56
C PRO A 710 15.58 -40.44 -0.24
N GLY A 711 14.84 -40.91 -1.24
CA GLY A 711 13.89 -42.03 -1.07
C GLY A 711 12.54 -41.66 -0.47
N LEU A 712 12.18 -40.37 -0.50
CA LEU A 712 10.90 -39.86 -0.02
C LEU A 712 9.70 -40.60 -0.66
N ILE A 713 8.81 -41.11 0.18
CA ILE A 713 7.54 -41.70 -0.24
C ILE A 713 6.43 -40.67 -0.03
N VAL A 714 5.93 -40.14 -1.13
CA VAL A 714 4.83 -39.18 -1.11
C VAL A 714 3.51 -39.87 -1.42
N LYS A 715 2.42 -39.49 -0.74
CA LYS A 715 1.06 -39.91 -1.09
C LYS A 715 0.23 -38.69 -1.47
N VAL A 716 -0.48 -38.76 -2.57
CA VAL A 716 -1.47 -37.77 -3.00
C VAL A 716 -2.86 -38.41 -2.86
N ASN A 717 -3.72 -37.86 -2.02
CA ASN A 717 -5.03 -38.41 -1.68
C ASN A 717 -4.97 -39.92 -1.31
N GLY A 718 -3.95 -40.27 -0.51
CA GLY A 718 -3.69 -41.63 -0.04
C GLY A 718 -2.96 -42.55 -1.03
N LYS A 719 -2.82 -42.18 -2.31
CA LYS A 719 -2.14 -43.00 -3.31
C LYS A 719 -0.64 -42.60 -3.40
N LYS A 720 0.22 -43.63 -3.40
CA LYS A 720 1.68 -43.41 -3.58
C LYS A 720 1.97 -42.76 -4.94
N VAL A 721 2.77 -41.70 -4.94
CA VAL A 721 3.23 -40.99 -6.13
C VAL A 721 4.73 -40.77 -6.03
N LYS A 722 5.44 -40.87 -7.14
CA LYS A 722 6.88 -40.61 -7.20
C LYS A 722 7.12 -39.11 -7.23
N ALA A 723 7.86 -38.57 -6.27
CA ALA A 723 8.47 -37.26 -6.34
C ALA A 723 9.85 -37.36 -7.00
N ALA A 724 10.22 -36.37 -7.81
CA ALA A 724 11.54 -36.29 -8.43
C ALA A 724 12.50 -35.50 -7.52
N PRO A 725 13.78 -35.87 -7.46
CA PRO A 725 14.79 -34.99 -6.85
C PRO A 725 14.76 -33.60 -7.53
N ALA A 726 14.85 -32.55 -6.74
CA ALA A 726 14.99 -31.19 -7.27
C ALA A 726 16.43 -30.97 -7.80
N THR A 727 16.57 -30.14 -8.83
CA THR A 727 17.88 -29.77 -9.41
C THR A 727 18.37 -28.41 -8.91
N SER A 728 17.47 -27.58 -8.39
CA SER A 728 17.75 -26.20 -7.96
C SER A 728 17.84 -26.03 -6.44
N PHE A 729 17.48 -27.04 -5.66
CA PHE A 729 17.58 -27.06 -4.20
C PHE A 729 17.68 -28.50 -3.69
N GLU A 730 18.15 -28.69 -2.48
CA GLU A 730 18.16 -29.99 -1.82
C GLU A 730 16.72 -30.39 -1.43
N GLY A 731 16.20 -31.47 -2.03
CA GLY A 731 14.85 -31.93 -1.78
C GLY A 731 14.16 -32.55 -2.99
N HIS A 732 12.83 -32.47 -3.03
CA HIS A 732 12.01 -33.11 -4.05
C HIS A 732 10.98 -32.16 -4.67
N ILE A 733 10.58 -32.47 -5.89
CA ILE A 733 9.47 -31.83 -6.61
C ILE A 733 8.41 -32.87 -6.94
N LEU A 734 7.16 -32.56 -6.63
CA LEU A 734 6.00 -33.36 -6.97
C LEU A 734 5.12 -32.61 -7.97
N GLU A 735 4.88 -33.20 -9.13
CA GLU A 735 3.99 -32.67 -10.17
C GLU A 735 2.60 -33.31 -10.08
N ILE A 736 1.54 -32.47 -10.01
CA ILE A 736 0.15 -32.88 -10.02
C ILE A 736 -0.55 -32.18 -11.19
N LYS A 737 -0.89 -32.90 -12.25
CA LYS A 737 -1.35 -32.32 -13.50
C LYS A 737 -2.86 -32.16 -13.57
N ASN A 738 -3.32 -31.04 -14.13
CA ASN A 738 -4.66 -30.81 -14.69
C ASN A 738 -5.81 -31.16 -13.74
N LYS A 739 -5.76 -30.69 -12.49
CA LYS A 739 -6.84 -30.88 -11.50
C LYS A 739 -7.89 -29.79 -11.62
N ASN A 740 -9.14 -30.13 -11.32
CA ASN A 740 -10.15 -29.11 -11.11
C ASN A 740 -9.80 -28.29 -9.86
N ILE A 741 -9.93 -26.97 -9.93
CA ILE A 741 -9.65 -26.10 -8.78
C ILE A 741 -10.60 -26.34 -7.58
N GLN A 742 -11.71 -27.05 -7.81
CA GLN A 742 -12.65 -27.48 -6.77
C GLN A 742 -12.25 -28.82 -6.12
N ASP A 743 -11.18 -29.47 -6.57
CA ASP A 743 -10.71 -30.72 -5.96
C ASP A 743 -9.90 -30.40 -4.70
N LYS A 744 -10.21 -31.07 -3.57
CA LYS A 744 -9.30 -31.10 -2.43
C LYS A 744 -8.12 -32.02 -2.76
N ILE A 745 -6.90 -31.52 -2.55
CA ILE A 745 -5.67 -32.29 -2.75
C ILE A 745 -4.92 -32.35 -1.42
N THR A 746 -4.65 -33.57 -0.93
CA THR A 746 -3.87 -33.79 0.29
C THR A 746 -2.59 -34.52 -0.07
N ILE A 747 -1.46 -33.98 0.31
CA ILE A 747 -0.11 -34.52 0.09
C ILE A 747 0.46 -34.89 1.46
N THR A 748 0.92 -36.13 1.63
CA THR A 748 1.51 -36.58 2.89
C THR A 748 2.82 -37.32 2.68
N TYR A 749 3.78 -37.09 3.55
CA TYR A 749 5.08 -37.77 3.57
C TYR A 749 5.66 -37.83 4.97
#